data_23c973ed37f443d0ed2aa11a540646c0
#
_entry.id   23c973ed37f443d0ed2aa11a540646c0
#
_cell.length_a   1.000
_cell.length_b   1.000
_cell.length_c   1.000
_cell.angle_alpha   90.00
_cell.angle_beta   90.00
_cell.angle_gamma   90.00
#
_symmetry.space_group_name_H-M   'P 1'
#
loop_
_entity.id
_entity.type
_entity.pdbx_description
1 polymer ?
#
loop_
_entity_poly.entity_id
_entity_poly.type
_entity_poly.pdbx_seq_one_letter_code
_entity_poly.pdbx_strand_id
1 'polypeptide(L)'
;MNKIYSLKYSAATGGLIAVSELAKRVSGKTNRKLVATMLSLAVAGTVNAANIDISNVWARDYLDLAQNKGIFQPGATDVTITLKNGDKFSFHNLSIPDFSGAAASGAATAIGGSYSVTVAHNKKNPQAAETQVYAQSSYKVVDRRNSNDFEIQRLNKFVVETVGATPAETNPTTYSDALERYGIVTSDGSKKIIGFRAGSGGTSFINGESKISTNSAYSHDLLSASLFEVTQWDSYGMMIYKNDKTFRNLEIFGDSGSGAYLYDNKLEKWVLVGTTHGIASVNGDQLTWITKYNDKLVSELKDTYSHKINLNGNNVTIKNTDITLHQNNADTTGTQEKITKDKDIVFTNGGNVLFKDNLDFGSGGIIFDEGHEYNINGQGFTFKGAGIDIGKESIVNWNALYSSDDVLHKIGPGTLNVQKKQGANIKIGEGNVILNEEGTFNNIYLASGNGKVILNKDNSLGNDQYAGIFFTKRGGTLDLNGHNQTFTRIAATDDGTTITNSDTTKEAVLAINNEDSYIYHGNINGNIKLTHNINSQDKKTNAKLILDGSVNTKNDVEVSNASLTMQGHATEHAIFRSTANHCSLVFLCGTDWVTVLKETESSYNKKFNSDHKSNNQQTSFDQPDWKTGVFKFDTLHLNNADFSISRNANVEGNISANKSAITIGDKNAYIDNLAGKNITNNGFDFKQTISTNLSIGETKFTGGITAHN
;
A
#
# COMPACT_ATOMS: atom_id res chain seq x y z
N MET A 1 15.97 38.80 19.31
CA MET A 1 16.12 37.81 18.19
C MET A 1 17.56 37.48 18.05
N ASN A 2 18.00 36.32 18.54
CA ASN A 2 19.41 35.90 18.43
C ASN A 2 19.69 35.45 17.00
N LYS A 3 20.67 36.11 16.36
CA LYS A 3 21.16 35.69 15.04
C LYS A 3 21.93 34.38 15.19
N ILE A 4 21.35 33.28 14.70
CA ILE A 4 21.94 31.94 14.77
C ILE A 4 22.95 31.68 13.63
N TYR A 5 23.07 32.59 12.67
CA TYR A 5 23.92 32.45 11.48
C TYR A 5 24.73 33.71 11.18
N SER A 6 25.99 33.54 10.72
CA SER A 6 26.80 34.57 10.10
C SER A 6 27.03 34.24 8.62
N LEU A 7 27.02 35.27 7.76
CA LEU A 7 27.32 35.10 6.34
C LEU A 7 28.86 35.15 6.14
N LYS A 8 29.41 34.19 5.41
CA LYS A 8 30.80 34.16 4.99
C LYS A 8 30.90 33.93 3.48
N TYR A 9 31.88 34.58 2.86
CA TYR A 9 32.20 34.39 1.46
C TYR A 9 32.84 33.00 1.25
N SER A 10 32.35 32.24 0.30
CA SER A 10 32.90 30.93 -0.11
C SER A 10 33.62 31.09 -1.45
N ALA A 11 34.89 30.87 -1.47
CA ALA A 11 35.70 30.89 -2.70
C ALA A 11 35.34 29.70 -3.64
N ALA A 12 34.75 28.64 -3.11
CA ALA A 12 34.34 27.47 -3.90
C ALA A 12 33.01 27.66 -4.66
N THR A 13 32.12 28.54 -4.17
CA THR A 13 30.82 28.81 -4.78
C THR A 13 30.70 30.22 -5.35
N GLY A 14 31.67 31.07 -5.14
CA GLY A 14 31.69 32.46 -5.61
C GLY A 14 30.63 33.37 -4.95
N GLY A 15 30.06 32.98 -3.80
CA GLY A 15 28.99 33.70 -3.14
C GLY A 15 29.02 33.69 -1.61
N LEU A 16 28.12 34.46 -0.97
CA LEU A 16 27.96 34.50 0.47
C LEU A 16 27.14 33.29 0.94
N ILE A 17 27.68 32.51 1.88
CA ILE A 17 27.03 31.38 2.51
C ILE A 17 26.72 31.66 3.98
N ALA A 18 25.59 31.21 4.47
CA ALA A 18 25.22 31.29 5.89
C ALA A 18 25.93 30.17 6.66
N VAL A 19 26.71 30.52 7.68
CA VAL A 19 27.44 29.58 8.53
C VAL A 19 26.84 29.62 9.94
N SER A 20 26.46 28.45 10.47
CA SER A 20 25.97 28.35 11.84
C SER A 20 27.05 28.66 12.88
N GLU A 21 26.66 29.34 13.96
CA GLU A 21 27.60 29.64 15.05
C GLU A 21 28.09 28.39 15.80
N LEU A 22 27.39 27.26 15.68
CA LEU A 22 27.83 25.96 16.20
C LEU A 22 29.10 25.45 15.52
N ALA A 23 29.37 25.86 14.28
CA ALA A 23 30.59 25.49 13.55
C ALA A 23 31.88 26.19 14.12
N LYS A 24 31.75 27.18 14.96
CA LYS A 24 32.88 27.90 15.56
C LYS A 24 33.52 27.22 16.78
N ARG A 25 32.86 26.19 17.35
CA ARG A 25 33.34 25.57 18.61
C ARG A 25 34.23 24.33 18.43
N VAL A 26 34.55 23.92 17.20
CA VAL A 26 35.39 22.74 16.92
C VAL A 26 36.74 23.13 16.33
N SER A 27 37.47 24.08 16.97
CA SER A 27 38.87 24.33 16.67
C SER A 27 39.73 24.11 17.91
N GLY A 28 39.78 22.86 18.35
CA GLY A 28 40.74 22.43 19.39
C GLY A 28 41.43 21.16 18.90
N LYS A 29 42.75 21.23 18.79
CA LYS A 29 43.64 20.17 18.34
C LYS A 29 43.33 18.84 19.00
N THR A 30 42.83 17.86 18.25
CA THR A 30 43.07 16.44 18.55
C THR A 30 42.86 15.58 17.28
N ASN A 31 43.80 14.72 17.08
CA ASN A 31 44.01 13.63 16.13
C ASN A 31 42.89 13.31 15.11
N ARG A 32 43.36 13.29 13.86
CA ARG A 32 42.66 12.84 12.65
C ARG A 32 41.84 11.58 12.84
N LYS A 33 40.57 11.74 13.22
CA LYS A 33 39.46 10.91 12.79
C LYS A 33 38.47 11.86 12.16
N LEU A 34 38.09 11.57 10.92
CA LEU A 34 37.17 12.38 10.10
C LEU A 34 35.85 12.58 10.85
N VAL A 35 35.71 13.69 11.55
CA VAL A 35 34.41 14.16 11.99
C VAL A 35 33.85 14.99 10.84
N ALA A 36 33.05 14.40 10.01
CA ALA A 36 32.27 15.10 8.98
C ALA A 36 31.27 16.02 9.69
N THR A 37 31.60 17.31 9.77
CA THR A 37 30.67 18.31 10.29
C THR A 37 29.59 18.53 9.24
N MET A 38 28.38 18.05 9.52
CA MET A 38 27.22 18.25 8.66
C MET A 38 26.84 19.72 8.62
N LEU A 39 26.93 20.31 7.43
CA LEU A 39 26.28 21.57 7.11
C LEU A 39 24.90 21.27 6.55
N SER A 40 23.85 21.30 7.37
CA SER A 40 22.49 21.33 6.87
C SER A 40 22.21 22.74 6.32
N LEU A 41 22.37 22.94 5.03
CA LEU A 41 21.92 24.14 4.34
C LEU A 41 20.41 23.98 4.05
N ALA A 42 19.57 24.65 4.82
CA ALA A 42 18.20 24.89 4.41
C ALA A 42 18.20 26.01 3.36
N VAL A 43 18.25 25.64 2.11
CA VAL A 43 17.94 26.55 1.00
C VAL A 43 16.44 26.38 0.71
N ALA A 44 15.68 27.46 0.88
CA ALA A 44 14.31 27.56 0.37
C ALA A 44 14.38 27.71 -1.17
N GLY A 45 14.69 26.61 -1.83
CA GLY A 45 14.62 26.44 -3.28
C GLY A 45 13.83 25.17 -3.54
N THR A 46 13.20 25.05 -4.66
CA THR A 46 12.43 23.89 -5.11
C THR A 46 13.16 22.59 -4.75
N VAL A 47 12.63 21.90 -3.75
CA VAL A 47 13.25 20.69 -3.19
C VAL A 47 12.94 19.56 -4.15
N ASN A 48 13.95 19.10 -4.87
CA ASN A 48 13.89 17.86 -5.64
C ASN A 48 14.47 16.76 -4.74
N ALA A 49 13.78 15.66 -4.61
CA ALA A 49 14.25 14.51 -3.86
C ALA A 49 14.41 13.32 -4.79
N ALA A 50 15.50 12.59 -4.73
CA ALA A 50 15.96 11.53 -5.60
C ALA A 50 16.35 11.95 -7.03
N ASN A 51 17.58 11.61 -7.39
CA ASN A 51 18.09 11.68 -8.76
C ASN A 51 18.16 10.26 -9.33
N ILE A 52 17.14 9.87 -10.07
CA ILE A 52 17.07 8.56 -10.72
C ILE A 52 17.97 8.58 -11.95
N ASP A 53 19.02 7.76 -11.95
CA ASP A 53 19.96 7.66 -13.07
C ASP A 53 19.41 6.69 -14.13
N ILE A 54 18.88 7.25 -15.20
CA ILE A 54 18.33 6.50 -16.34
C ILE A 54 19.34 6.25 -17.45
N SER A 55 20.63 6.38 -17.20
CA SER A 55 21.65 6.09 -18.22
C SER A 55 21.64 4.61 -18.65
N ASN A 56 21.46 3.69 -17.71
CA ASN A 56 21.48 2.25 -17.96
C ASN A 56 20.16 1.56 -17.66
N VAL A 57 19.38 2.06 -16.68
CA VAL A 57 18.14 1.46 -16.18
C VAL A 57 16.95 2.28 -16.63
N TRP A 58 15.83 1.63 -16.94
CA TRP A 58 14.60 2.32 -17.32
C TRP A 58 13.98 3.03 -16.12
N ALA A 59 13.46 4.22 -16.30
CA ALA A 59 12.81 5.00 -15.25
C ALA A 59 11.70 4.21 -14.53
N ARG A 60 10.93 3.44 -15.29
CA ARG A 60 9.86 2.60 -14.76
C ARG A 60 10.34 1.60 -13.71
N ASP A 61 11.52 0.99 -13.90
CA ASP A 61 12.00 -0.05 -12.98
C ASP A 61 12.26 0.49 -11.57
N TYR A 62 12.72 1.73 -11.44
CA TYR A 62 12.88 2.39 -10.13
C TYR A 62 11.54 2.66 -9.43
N LEU A 63 10.54 3.07 -10.21
CA LEU A 63 9.22 3.41 -9.70
C LEU A 63 8.42 2.15 -9.37
N ASP A 64 8.44 1.14 -10.25
CA ASP A 64 7.79 -0.15 -10.01
C ASP A 64 8.36 -0.82 -8.78
N LEU A 65 9.68 -0.80 -8.58
CA LEU A 65 10.32 -1.35 -7.38
C LEU A 65 9.77 -0.70 -6.12
N ALA A 66 9.78 0.65 -6.03
CA ALA A 66 9.33 1.36 -4.84
C ALA A 66 7.83 1.21 -4.54
N GLN A 67 7.03 0.96 -5.57
CA GLN A 67 5.58 0.80 -5.47
C GLN A 67 5.14 -0.67 -5.47
N ASN A 68 6.10 -1.59 -5.51
CA ASN A 68 5.87 -3.04 -5.56
C ASN A 68 4.95 -3.45 -6.72
N LYS A 69 5.17 -2.91 -7.91
CA LYS A 69 4.39 -3.20 -9.11
C LYS A 69 5.15 -4.09 -10.10
N GLY A 70 4.43 -4.64 -11.07
CA GLY A 70 5.01 -5.48 -12.09
C GLY A 70 5.71 -6.73 -11.51
N ILE A 71 6.98 -6.89 -11.82
CA ILE A 71 7.80 -8.02 -11.33
C ILE A 71 8.31 -7.81 -9.90
N PHE A 72 8.08 -6.63 -9.30
CA PHE A 72 8.60 -6.25 -7.98
C PHE A 72 7.58 -6.45 -6.86
N GLN A 73 6.75 -7.48 -6.94
CA GLN A 73 5.83 -7.82 -5.86
C GLN A 73 6.59 -8.14 -4.56
N PRO A 74 6.06 -7.81 -3.37
CA PRO A 74 6.70 -8.17 -2.11
C PRO A 74 7.01 -9.66 -2.03
N GLY A 75 8.24 -9.99 -1.63
CA GLY A 75 8.70 -11.37 -1.53
C GLY A 75 9.13 -12.02 -2.86
N ALA A 76 8.98 -11.34 -4.00
CA ALA A 76 9.48 -11.87 -5.27
C ALA A 76 10.99 -12.11 -5.21
N THR A 77 11.44 -13.30 -5.63
CA THR A 77 12.85 -13.71 -5.71
C THR A 77 13.30 -13.78 -7.17
N ASP A 78 14.60 -13.85 -7.37
CA ASP A 78 15.23 -14.01 -8.71
C ASP A 78 14.82 -12.90 -9.71
N VAL A 79 14.45 -11.75 -9.19
CA VAL A 79 14.02 -10.61 -10.00
C VAL A 79 15.20 -10.12 -10.85
N THR A 80 14.97 -10.05 -12.16
CA THR A 80 15.95 -9.61 -13.15
C THR A 80 15.32 -8.60 -14.07
N ILE A 81 15.98 -7.45 -14.25
CA ILE A 81 15.60 -6.44 -15.23
C ILE A 81 16.50 -6.49 -16.46
N THR A 82 16.00 -5.97 -17.57
CA THR A 82 16.80 -5.80 -18.79
C THR A 82 17.25 -4.34 -18.88
N LEU A 83 18.56 -4.13 -18.88
CA LEU A 83 19.18 -2.82 -19.03
C LEU A 83 18.97 -2.28 -20.45
N LYS A 84 19.22 -0.99 -20.65
CA LYS A 84 19.06 -0.32 -21.95
C LYS A 84 20.00 -0.88 -23.05
N ASN A 85 21.17 -1.39 -22.64
CA ASN A 85 22.12 -2.06 -23.54
C ASN A 85 21.77 -3.52 -23.85
N GLY A 86 20.71 -4.06 -23.26
CA GLY A 86 20.25 -5.45 -23.41
C GLY A 86 20.80 -6.42 -22.37
N ASP A 87 21.75 -6.01 -21.55
CA ASP A 87 22.28 -6.85 -20.47
C ASP A 87 21.22 -7.11 -19.39
N LYS A 88 21.47 -8.13 -18.56
CA LYS A 88 20.62 -8.48 -17.43
C LYS A 88 21.23 -7.96 -16.12
N PHE A 89 20.40 -7.38 -15.28
CA PHE A 89 20.77 -6.99 -13.92
C PHE A 89 19.90 -7.75 -12.93
N SER A 90 20.53 -8.41 -11.96
CA SER A 90 19.89 -9.15 -10.87
C SER A 90 20.10 -8.42 -9.53
N PHE A 91 19.12 -8.53 -8.64
CA PHE A 91 19.16 -7.91 -7.31
C PHE A 91 19.86 -8.83 -6.28
N HIS A 92 20.97 -9.44 -6.62
CA HIS A 92 21.81 -10.26 -5.75
C HIS A 92 21.07 -11.41 -5.04
N ASN A 93 20.07 -11.99 -5.70
CA ASN A 93 19.18 -13.04 -5.15
C ASN A 93 18.40 -12.59 -3.89
N LEU A 94 18.32 -11.29 -3.65
CA LEU A 94 17.47 -10.75 -2.61
C LEU A 94 16.01 -10.81 -3.04
N SER A 95 15.13 -11.16 -2.10
CA SER A 95 13.70 -10.95 -2.28
C SER A 95 13.36 -9.45 -2.29
N ILE A 96 12.25 -9.09 -2.89
CA ILE A 96 11.80 -7.69 -2.90
C ILE A 96 11.11 -7.35 -1.58
N PRO A 97 11.52 -6.25 -0.88
CA PRO A 97 10.84 -5.80 0.32
C PRO A 97 9.42 -5.29 0.05
N ASP A 98 8.58 -5.29 1.08
CA ASP A 98 7.31 -4.58 1.08
C ASP A 98 7.53 -3.10 1.44
N PHE A 99 7.37 -2.20 0.46
CA PHE A 99 7.50 -0.76 0.64
C PHE A 99 6.17 -0.05 0.95
N SER A 100 5.08 -0.78 1.20
CA SER A 100 3.77 -0.18 1.48
C SER A 100 3.76 0.74 2.70
N GLY A 101 4.69 0.53 3.62
CA GLY A 101 4.88 1.40 4.78
C GLY A 101 5.41 2.80 4.45
N ALA A 102 5.97 3.03 3.26
CA ALA A 102 6.46 4.36 2.88
C ALA A 102 5.30 5.35 2.73
N ALA A 103 5.39 6.50 3.38
CA ALA A 103 4.42 7.58 3.22
C ALA A 103 4.48 8.16 1.79
N ALA A 104 3.40 8.76 1.32
CA ALA A 104 3.32 9.37 -0.01
C ALA A 104 4.37 10.47 -0.23
N SER A 105 4.78 11.16 0.83
CA SER A 105 5.89 12.12 0.80
C SER A 105 7.25 11.46 0.63
N GLY A 106 7.37 10.14 0.82
CA GLY A 106 8.63 9.42 0.91
C GLY A 106 9.49 9.76 2.14
N ALA A 107 9.01 10.63 3.02
CA ALA A 107 9.78 11.19 4.14
C ALA A 107 9.44 10.55 5.50
N ALA A 108 8.64 9.50 5.51
CA ALA A 108 8.29 8.76 6.72
C ALA A 108 7.92 7.31 6.37
N THR A 109 7.95 6.44 7.38
CA THR A 109 7.61 5.02 7.23
C THR A 109 6.71 4.57 8.37
N ALA A 110 5.52 4.01 8.06
CA ALA A 110 4.65 3.37 9.03
C ALA A 110 5.30 2.10 9.61
N ILE A 111 5.16 1.91 10.91
CA ILE A 111 5.69 0.74 11.64
C ILE A 111 4.60 -0.04 12.36
N GLY A 112 3.36 0.08 11.91
CA GLY A 112 2.18 -0.55 12.47
C GLY A 112 1.44 0.29 13.51
N GLY A 113 0.18 -0.05 13.75
CA GLY A 113 -0.70 0.71 14.62
C GLY A 113 -0.90 2.14 14.15
N SER A 114 -0.77 3.09 15.06
CA SER A 114 -0.79 4.53 14.80
C SER A 114 0.61 5.16 14.79
N TYR A 115 1.64 4.40 14.43
CA TYR A 115 3.02 4.88 14.57
C TYR A 115 3.76 4.96 13.24
N SER A 116 4.56 6.01 13.10
CA SER A 116 5.40 6.29 11.94
C SER A 116 6.76 6.80 12.37
N VAL A 117 7.81 6.48 11.64
CA VAL A 117 9.18 6.98 11.89
C VAL A 117 9.65 7.88 10.77
N THR A 118 10.45 8.87 11.13
CA THR A 118 11.02 9.88 10.24
C THR A 118 12.31 10.47 10.87
N VAL A 119 12.70 11.65 10.46
CA VAL A 119 13.81 12.41 11.05
C VAL A 119 13.34 13.74 11.65
N ALA A 120 13.94 14.11 12.76
CA ALA A 120 13.53 15.28 13.55
C ALA A 120 13.71 16.61 12.82
N HIS A 121 14.68 16.72 11.91
CA HIS A 121 14.89 17.95 11.15
C HIS A 121 13.79 18.24 10.12
N ASN A 122 12.94 17.26 9.79
CA ASN A 122 11.75 17.44 8.94
C ASN A 122 10.63 18.29 9.57
N LYS A 123 10.76 18.68 10.86
CA LYS A 123 9.79 19.55 11.56
C LYS A 123 9.50 20.88 10.86
N LYS A 124 10.39 21.32 9.98
CA LYS A 124 10.23 22.56 9.20
C LYS A 124 9.35 22.37 7.95
N ASN A 125 9.06 21.14 7.57
CA ASN A 125 8.16 20.83 6.46
C ASN A 125 6.78 20.42 7.01
N PRO A 126 5.72 21.24 6.89
CA PRO A 126 4.39 20.94 7.44
C PRO A 126 3.83 19.60 6.96
N GLN A 127 4.08 19.21 5.71
CA GLN A 127 3.61 17.94 5.14
C GLN A 127 4.23 16.72 5.83
N ALA A 128 5.49 16.79 6.23
CA ALA A 128 6.17 15.71 6.95
C ALA A 128 6.03 15.83 8.48
N ALA A 129 5.72 17.02 8.99
CA ALA A 129 5.65 17.31 10.41
C ALA A 129 4.27 17.13 11.02
N GLU A 130 3.21 17.44 10.30
CA GLU A 130 1.84 17.50 10.85
C GLU A 130 0.91 16.42 10.30
N THR A 131 1.22 15.89 9.12
CA THR A 131 0.37 14.92 8.43
C THR A 131 1.20 13.89 7.71
N GLN A 132 0.85 12.61 7.85
CA GLN A 132 1.36 11.53 7.03
C GLN A 132 0.25 11.04 6.10
N VAL A 133 0.61 10.69 4.87
CA VAL A 133 -0.33 10.19 3.87
C VAL A 133 0.12 8.80 3.44
N TYR A 134 -0.77 7.81 3.59
CA TYR A 134 -0.56 6.44 3.11
C TYR A 134 -1.63 6.11 2.10
N ALA A 135 -1.23 5.73 0.90
CA ALA A 135 -2.13 5.44 -0.22
C ALA A 135 -3.29 6.46 -0.36
N GLN A 136 -3.00 7.76 -0.12
CA GLN A 136 -3.92 8.91 -0.20
C GLN A 136 -4.85 9.14 1.00
N SER A 137 -4.80 8.30 2.03
CA SER A 137 -5.45 8.57 3.31
C SER A 137 -4.53 9.40 4.20
N SER A 138 -5.04 10.52 4.71
CA SER A 138 -4.28 11.44 5.55
C SER A 138 -4.44 11.11 7.03
N TYR A 139 -3.33 11.08 7.75
CA TYR A 139 -3.23 10.83 9.18
C TYR A 139 -2.54 12.00 9.87
N LYS A 140 -3.21 12.57 10.87
CA LYS A 140 -2.70 13.70 11.64
C LYS A 140 -1.68 13.23 12.68
N VAL A 141 -0.54 13.90 12.76
CA VAL A 141 0.43 13.66 13.83
C VAL A 141 -0.07 14.32 15.11
N VAL A 142 -0.28 13.51 16.16
CA VAL A 142 -0.81 13.98 17.46
C VAL A 142 0.26 14.10 18.55
N ASP A 143 1.34 13.32 18.43
CA ASP A 143 2.52 13.42 19.30
C ASP A 143 3.77 12.92 18.58
N ARG A 144 4.92 13.28 19.11
CA ARG A 144 6.23 12.86 18.59
C ARG A 144 7.31 12.85 19.65
N ARG A 145 8.30 12.00 19.46
CA ARG A 145 9.54 12.02 20.24
C ARG A 145 10.74 11.82 19.35
N ASN A 146 11.85 12.41 19.70
CA ASN A 146 13.09 12.24 18.97
C ASN A 146 14.29 12.04 19.90
N SER A 147 15.27 11.32 19.38
CA SER A 147 16.61 11.19 19.97
C SER A 147 17.62 11.41 18.86
N ASN A 148 18.49 12.36 19.04
CA ASN A 148 19.29 12.91 17.95
C ASN A 148 18.35 13.33 16.79
N ASP A 149 18.51 12.73 15.61
CA ASP A 149 17.66 13.01 14.45
C ASP A 149 16.62 11.93 14.17
N PHE A 150 16.66 10.79 14.84
CA PHE A 150 15.59 9.80 14.75
C PHE A 150 14.31 10.31 15.43
N GLU A 151 13.18 10.28 14.72
CA GLU A 151 11.89 10.69 15.26
C GLU A 151 10.85 9.59 15.08
N ILE A 152 10.10 9.32 16.15
CA ILE A 152 8.87 8.53 16.17
C ILE A 152 7.68 9.48 16.29
N GLN A 153 6.65 9.26 15.49
CA GLN A 153 5.39 10.00 15.47
C GLN A 153 4.23 9.09 15.84
N ARG A 154 3.27 9.62 16.62
CA ARG A 154 1.97 9.02 16.84
C ARG A 154 0.93 9.70 15.97
N LEU A 155 0.12 8.92 15.29
CA LEU A 155 -0.95 9.37 14.41
C LEU A 155 -2.32 9.30 15.11
N ASN A 156 -3.30 10.03 14.60
CA ASN A 156 -4.63 10.13 15.19
C ASN A 156 -5.52 8.88 14.98
N LYS A 157 -5.14 7.98 14.07
CA LYS A 157 -5.85 6.71 13.80
C LYS A 157 -4.87 5.60 13.47
N PHE A 158 -5.30 4.35 13.61
CA PHE A 158 -4.56 3.20 13.11
C PHE A 158 -4.46 3.24 11.59
N VAL A 159 -3.25 3.04 11.07
CA VAL A 159 -2.99 3.02 9.63
C VAL A 159 -3.49 1.70 9.06
N VAL A 160 -4.38 1.77 8.08
CA VAL A 160 -5.03 0.59 7.49
C VAL A 160 -4.54 0.26 6.08
N GLU A 161 -3.86 1.18 5.42
CA GLU A 161 -3.36 0.99 4.05
C GLU A 161 -2.10 0.10 3.99
N THR A 162 -1.51 -0.17 5.14
CA THR A 162 -0.30 -1.00 5.28
C THR A 162 -0.26 -1.64 6.67
N VAL A 163 0.36 -2.80 6.77
CA VAL A 163 0.72 -3.39 8.08
C VAL A 163 1.95 -2.71 8.69
N GLY A 164 2.62 -1.87 7.93
CA GLY A 164 3.84 -1.19 8.30
C GLY A 164 5.10 -2.04 8.11
N ALA A 165 6.23 -1.34 8.11
CA ALA A 165 7.53 -2.00 8.06
C ALA A 165 7.83 -2.71 9.39
N THR A 166 8.41 -3.90 9.34
CA THR A 166 8.92 -4.58 10.54
C THR A 166 10.15 -3.84 11.05
N PRO A 167 10.16 -3.33 12.28
CA PRO A 167 11.35 -2.68 12.82
C PRO A 167 12.47 -3.68 13.10
N ALA A 168 13.73 -3.22 13.04
CA ALA A 168 14.86 -4.00 13.51
C ALA A 168 14.77 -4.19 15.04
N GLU A 169 14.86 -5.45 15.52
CA GLU A 169 14.76 -5.76 16.96
C GLU A 169 15.98 -5.27 17.75
N THR A 170 17.15 -5.35 17.14
CA THR A 170 18.39 -4.89 17.75
C THR A 170 19.30 -4.30 16.68
N ASN A 171 20.01 -3.25 17.03
CA ASN A 171 21.04 -2.69 16.16
C ASN A 171 22.41 -3.25 16.57
N PRO A 172 23.12 -3.92 15.66
CA PRO A 172 24.53 -4.26 15.86
C PRO A 172 25.35 -3.02 16.26
N THR A 173 26.37 -3.20 17.07
CA THR A 173 27.24 -2.11 17.53
C THR A 173 28.47 -1.94 16.64
N THR A 174 28.85 -2.99 15.92
CA THR A 174 29.99 -2.99 15.00
C THR A 174 29.59 -3.38 13.59
N TYR A 175 30.43 -3.03 12.60
CA TYR A 175 30.22 -3.48 11.22
C TYR A 175 30.31 -5.00 11.10
N SER A 176 31.18 -5.65 11.88
CA SER A 176 31.31 -7.12 11.87
C SER A 176 30.01 -7.81 12.31
N ASP A 177 29.40 -7.34 13.40
CA ASP A 177 28.14 -7.89 13.90
C ASP A 177 26.98 -7.61 12.90
N ALA A 178 27.00 -6.44 12.27
CA ALA A 178 26.05 -6.10 11.22
C ALA A 178 26.23 -6.99 9.98
N LEU A 179 27.47 -7.27 9.58
CA LEU A 179 27.77 -8.18 8.48
C LEU A 179 27.35 -9.63 8.77
N GLU A 180 27.48 -10.06 10.02
CA GLU A 180 26.97 -11.39 10.43
C GLU A 180 25.46 -11.45 10.29
N ARG A 181 24.73 -10.47 10.78
CA ARG A 181 23.27 -10.45 10.83
C ARG A 181 22.60 -10.14 9.49
N TYR A 182 23.13 -9.16 8.74
CA TYR A 182 22.50 -8.63 7.52
C TYR A 182 23.31 -8.92 6.24
N GLY A 183 24.45 -9.58 6.37
CA GLY A 183 25.34 -9.83 5.22
C GLY A 183 24.80 -10.92 4.30
N ILE A 184 24.89 -10.69 3.01
CA ILE A 184 24.60 -11.65 1.94
C ILE A 184 25.88 -12.02 1.19
N VAL A 185 25.91 -13.20 0.58
CA VAL A 185 26.98 -13.60 -0.31
C VAL A 185 26.65 -13.10 -1.71
N THR A 186 27.49 -12.25 -2.26
CA THR A 186 27.33 -11.71 -3.61
C THR A 186 27.91 -12.66 -4.67
N SER A 187 27.66 -12.41 -5.94
CA SER A 187 28.07 -13.27 -7.05
C SER A 187 29.60 -13.43 -7.18
N ASP A 188 30.37 -12.50 -6.64
CA ASP A 188 31.86 -12.57 -6.57
C ASP A 188 32.36 -13.37 -5.35
N GLY A 189 31.45 -13.96 -4.56
CA GLY A 189 31.77 -14.75 -3.37
C GLY A 189 32.10 -13.92 -2.12
N SER A 190 32.08 -12.60 -2.20
CA SER A 190 32.28 -11.72 -1.04
C SER A 190 31.00 -11.60 -0.21
N LYS A 191 31.14 -11.39 1.11
CA LYS A 191 29.99 -11.10 1.98
C LYS A 191 29.85 -9.59 2.14
N LYS A 192 28.66 -9.06 1.82
CA LYS A 192 28.35 -7.64 1.85
C LYS A 192 27.01 -7.38 2.51
N ILE A 193 26.80 -6.22 3.06
CA ILE A 193 25.48 -5.76 3.54
C ILE A 193 24.86 -4.94 2.41
N ILE A 194 23.83 -5.50 1.78
CA ILE A 194 23.10 -4.87 0.68
C ILE A 194 21.65 -4.69 1.11
N GLY A 195 21.08 -3.54 0.81
CA GLY A 195 19.73 -3.21 1.19
C GLY A 195 19.02 -2.32 0.20
N PHE A 196 17.78 -1.98 0.54
CA PHE A 196 16.93 -1.11 -0.25
C PHE A 196 16.51 0.11 0.56
N ARG A 197 16.38 1.24 -0.12
CA ARG A 197 15.71 2.43 0.38
C ARG A 197 14.50 2.71 -0.51
N ALA A 198 13.39 3.08 0.09
CA ALA A 198 12.24 3.60 -0.65
C ALA A 198 11.86 4.96 -0.10
N GLY A 199 11.78 5.92 -0.97
CA GLY A 199 11.36 7.28 -0.64
C GLY A 199 11.41 8.17 -1.86
N SER A 200 10.82 9.34 -1.76
CA SER A 200 10.99 10.42 -2.71
C SER A 200 10.24 11.67 -2.24
N GLY A 201 10.92 12.74 -2.01
CA GLY A 201 10.30 14.05 -1.79
C GLY A 201 10.00 14.81 -3.08
N GLY A 202 10.45 14.33 -4.20
CA GLY A 202 10.33 14.83 -5.55
C GLY A 202 11.33 14.09 -6.40
N THR A 203 11.08 13.88 -7.66
CA THR A 203 11.90 13.02 -8.49
C THR A 203 12.54 13.82 -9.63
N SER A 204 13.84 13.68 -9.79
CA SER A 204 14.58 14.14 -10.96
C SER A 204 15.12 12.95 -11.72
N PHE A 205 15.04 13.01 -13.03
CA PHE A 205 15.74 12.06 -13.89
C PHE A 205 17.06 12.67 -14.36
N ILE A 206 18.12 11.89 -14.24
CA ILE A 206 19.45 12.23 -14.75
C ILE A 206 19.92 11.16 -15.74
N ASN A 207 20.74 11.57 -16.70
CA ASN A 207 21.47 10.66 -17.58
C ASN A 207 22.97 10.93 -17.34
N GLY A 208 23.56 10.12 -16.47
CA GLY A 208 24.88 10.42 -15.95
C GLY A 208 24.88 11.72 -15.14
N GLU A 209 25.62 12.74 -15.59
CA GLU A 209 25.68 14.05 -14.93
C GLU A 209 24.60 15.05 -15.42
N SER A 210 23.92 14.72 -16.53
CA SER A 210 22.96 15.62 -17.16
C SER A 210 21.57 15.46 -16.55
N LYS A 211 21.01 16.55 -16.02
CA LYS A 211 19.64 16.58 -15.51
C LYS A 211 18.65 16.68 -16.66
N ILE A 212 17.73 15.70 -16.77
CA ILE A 212 16.76 15.65 -17.87
C ILE A 212 15.45 16.33 -17.43
N SER A 213 15.04 16.12 -16.18
CA SER A 213 13.75 16.57 -15.70
C SER A 213 13.72 16.70 -14.18
N THR A 214 12.86 17.57 -13.67
CA THR A 214 12.58 17.72 -12.26
C THR A 214 11.10 17.72 -11.99
N ASN A 215 10.68 17.05 -10.91
CA ASN A 215 9.37 17.22 -10.34
C ASN A 215 9.50 17.52 -8.83
N SER A 216 8.80 18.55 -8.39
CA SER A 216 8.81 18.98 -6.99
C SER A 216 7.57 18.53 -6.20
N ALA A 217 6.67 17.76 -6.82
CA ALA A 217 5.47 17.29 -6.14
C ALA A 217 5.74 16.02 -5.32
N TYR A 218 5.22 16.00 -4.11
CA TYR A 218 5.26 14.85 -3.22
C TYR A 218 3.99 14.02 -3.46
N SER A 219 4.11 12.84 -4.02
CA SER A 219 2.99 11.91 -4.15
C SER A 219 3.48 10.47 -4.16
N HIS A 220 2.60 9.54 -3.82
CA HIS A 220 2.90 8.12 -3.86
C HIS A 220 3.34 7.67 -5.28
N ASP A 221 2.81 8.30 -6.30
CA ASP A 221 3.15 8.01 -7.70
C ASP A 221 4.60 8.35 -8.07
N LEU A 222 5.32 9.04 -7.18
CA LEU A 222 6.72 9.44 -7.35
C LEU A 222 7.70 8.68 -6.46
N LEU A 223 7.22 7.75 -5.65
CA LEU A 223 8.11 6.90 -4.86
C LEU A 223 9.06 6.14 -5.77
N SER A 224 10.33 6.21 -5.46
CA SER A 224 11.40 5.49 -6.13
C SER A 224 12.26 4.75 -5.12
N ALA A 225 12.87 3.66 -5.53
CA ALA A 225 13.74 2.87 -4.67
C ALA A 225 15.18 2.91 -5.15
N SER A 226 16.10 2.72 -4.22
CA SER A 226 17.52 2.50 -4.48
C SER A 226 17.99 1.19 -3.89
N LEU A 227 18.95 0.58 -4.58
CA LEU A 227 19.77 -0.51 -4.07
C LEU A 227 21.07 0.09 -3.53
N PHE A 228 21.50 -0.31 -2.34
CA PHE A 228 22.69 0.25 -1.71
C PHE A 228 23.57 -0.81 -1.04
N GLU A 229 24.86 -0.47 -0.85
CA GLU A 229 25.84 -1.25 -0.08
C GLU A 229 26.27 -0.46 1.15
N VAL A 230 26.12 -1.03 2.34
CA VAL A 230 26.58 -0.43 3.60
C VAL A 230 28.10 -0.47 3.66
N THR A 231 28.70 0.68 3.88
CA THR A 231 30.15 0.83 3.95
C THR A 231 30.68 1.03 5.37
N GLN A 232 29.84 1.57 6.27
CA GLN A 232 30.19 1.79 7.67
C GLN A 232 28.99 1.58 8.59
N TRP A 233 29.27 1.09 9.78
CA TRP A 233 28.30 0.88 10.84
C TRP A 233 28.93 1.22 12.16
N ASP A 234 28.46 2.27 12.82
CA ASP A 234 29.05 2.75 14.05
C ASP A 234 28.19 2.50 15.29
N SER A 235 28.77 2.66 16.46
CA SER A 235 28.10 2.53 17.75
C SER A 235 27.25 3.75 18.13
N TYR A 236 27.37 4.87 17.39
CA TYR A 236 26.71 6.14 17.72
C TYR A 236 25.33 6.33 17.10
N GLY A 237 24.77 5.28 16.50
CA GLY A 237 23.43 5.33 15.92
C GLY A 237 23.41 5.74 14.45
N MET A 238 24.52 5.62 13.73
CA MET A 238 24.61 5.94 12.30
C MET A 238 25.05 4.74 11.48
N MET A 239 24.49 4.64 10.29
CA MET A 239 24.90 3.72 9.23
C MET A 239 25.21 4.55 7.98
N ILE A 240 26.29 4.22 7.29
CA ILE A 240 26.66 4.89 6.05
C ILE A 240 26.65 3.90 4.91
N TYR A 241 26.04 4.26 3.79
CA TYR A 241 26.01 3.45 2.59
C TYR A 241 26.33 4.26 1.32
N LYS A 242 26.63 3.55 0.26
CA LYS A 242 26.72 4.05 -1.11
C LYS A 242 25.68 3.38 -1.99
N ASN A 243 25.17 4.08 -2.98
CA ASN A 243 24.26 3.50 -3.97
C ASN A 243 24.95 2.46 -4.84
N ASP A 244 24.20 1.48 -5.33
CA ASP A 244 24.66 0.56 -6.37
C ASP A 244 25.06 1.34 -7.63
N LYS A 245 26.09 0.84 -8.33
CA LYS A 245 26.62 1.55 -9.50
C LYS A 245 25.70 1.45 -10.72
N THR A 246 24.94 0.37 -10.86
CA THR A 246 24.05 0.11 -11.99
C THR A 246 22.64 0.59 -11.69
N PHE A 247 22.08 0.15 -10.56
CA PHE A 247 20.75 0.56 -10.10
C PHE A 247 20.87 1.77 -9.18
N ARG A 248 21.21 2.91 -9.77
CA ARG A 248 21.62 4.11 -9.04
C ARG A 248 20.47 5.11 -8.92
N ASN A 249 20.08 5.38 -7.70
CA ASN A 249 19.10 6.40 -7.37
C ASN A 249 19.67 7.26 -6.23
N LEU A 250 20.27 8.37 -6.60
CA LEU A 250 21.00 9.24 -5.66
C LEU A 250 20.02 10.03 -4.80
N GLU A 251 20.26 10.00 -3.50
CA GLU A 251 19.52 10.81 -2.55
C GLU A 251 19.88 12.29 -2.71
N ILE A 252 18.90 13.14 -2.52
CA ILE A 252 19.06 14.58 -2.45
C ILE A 252 18.24 15.16 -1.29
N PHE A 253 18.29 16.46 -1.11
CA PHE A 253 17.46 17.15 -0.11
C PHE A 253 15.98 16.87 -0.36
N GLY A 254 15.29 16.36 0.68
CA GLY A 254 13.89 15.92 0.63
C GLY A 254 13.70 14.41 0.79
N ASP A 255 14.75 13.61 0.60
CA ASP A 255 14.74 12.18 0.94
C ASP A 255 14.87 11.91 2.45
N SER A 256 15.11 12.95 3.24
CA SER A 256 15.21 12.88 4.70
C SER A 256 13.96 12.20 5.29
N GLY A 257 14.19 11.15 6.10
CA GLY A 257 13.13 10.34 6.72
C GLY A 257 12.71 9.12 5.93
N SER A 258 13.17 8.93 4.69
CA SER A 258 12.91 7.72 3.93
C SER A 258 13.52 6.48 4.60
N GLY A 259 12.79 5.36 4.57
CA GLY A 259 13.17 4.12 5.24
C GLY A 259 14.28 3.36 4.54
N ALA A 260 15.23 2.82 5.32
CA ALA A 260 16.26 1.90 4.87
C ALA A 260 15.98 0.48 5.38
N TYR A 261 16.02 -0.49 4.48
CA TYR A 261 15.66 -1.88 4.72
C TYR A 261 16.84 -2.80 4.49
N LEU A 262 17.08 -3.71 5.44
CA LEU A 262 18.03 -4.81 5.33
C LEU A 262 17.33 -6.15 5.56
N TYR A 263 17.83 -7.20 4.93
CA TYR A 263 17.34 -8.55 5.19
C TYR A 263 18.00 -9.11 6.44
N ASP A 264 17.19 -9.43 7.45
CA ASP A 264 17.66 -10.01 8.71
C ASP A 264 17.73 -11.54 8.58
N ASN A 265 18.94 -12.08 8.50
CA ASN A 265 19.16 -13.52 8.33
C ASN A 265 18.70 -14.36 9.51
N LYS A 266 18.58 -13.77 10.71
CA LYS A 266 18.07 -14.46 11.90
C LYS A 266 16.54 -14.54 11.91
N LEU A 267 15.89 -13.48 11.45
CA LEU A 267 14.43 -13.38 11.42
C LEU A 267 13.84 -13.84 10.06
N GLU A 268 14.71 -14.08 9.08
CA GLU A 268 14.36 -14.46 7.70
C GLU A 268 13.35 -13.50 7.06
N LYS A 269 13.50 -12.19 7.32
CA LYS A 269 12.61 -11.14 6.80
C LYS A 269 13.32 -9.80 6.62
N TRP A 270 12.71 -8.94 5.82
CA TRP A 270 13.12 -7.55 5.71
C TRP A 270 12.77 -6.77 6.96
N VAL A 271 13.71 -5.96 7.44
CA VAL A 271 13.54 -5.09 8.60
C VAL A 271 13.92 -3.64 8.26
N LEU A 272 13.21 -2.69 8.84
CA LEU A 272 13.52 -1.28 8.80
C LEU A 272 14.65 -0.99 9.81
N VAL A 273 15.85 -0.71 9.32
CA VAL A 273 17.02 -0.46 10.17
C VAL A 273 17.22 1.01 10.53
N GLY A 274 16.51 1.91 9.87
CA GLY A 274 16.58 3.33 10.18
C GLY A 274 15.99 4.21 9.08
N THR A 275 16.23 5.51 9.21
CA THR A 275 15.71 6.56 8.33
C THR A 275 16.83 7.42 7.77
N THR A 276 16.70 7.86 6.52
CA THR A 276 17.69 8.71 5.84
C THR A 276 17.86 10.03 6.57
N HIS A 277 19.10 10.31 7.00
CA HIS A 277 19.46 11.51 7.74
C HIS A 277 20.05 12.60 6.83
N GLY A 278 20.98 12.23 5.97
CA GLY A 278 21.69 13.19 5.13
C GLY A 278 22.65 12.56 4.14
N ILE A 279 23.25 13.40 3.33
CA ILE A 279 24.13 13.02 2.23
C ILE A 279 25.43 13.84 2.26
N ALA A 280 26.52 13.26 1.76
CA ALA A 280 27.74 14.00 1.39
C ALA A 280 28.38 13.39 0.15
N SER A 281 29.18 14.20 -0.53
CA SER A 281 30.04 13.73 -1.62
C SER A 281 31.46 13.56 -1.10
N VAL A 282 32.03 12.38 -1.28
CA VAL A 282 33.39 12.05 -0.88
C VAL A 282 34.12 11.39 -2.05
N ASN A 283 35.17 11.99 -2.56
CA ASN A 283 35.96 11.49 -3.70
C ASN A 283 35.15 11.19 -4.96
N GLY A 284 34.06 11.93 -5.20
CA GLY A 284 33.17 11.73 -6.35
C GLY A 284 32.02 10.74 -6.09
N ASP A 285 32.05 9.99 -5.00
CA ASP A 285 30.94 9.12 -4.59
C ASP A 285 29.98 9.86 -3.65
N GLN A 286 28.69 9.60 -3.77
CA GLN A 286 27.71 10.02 -2.80
C GLN A 286 27.65 8.98 -1.67
N LEU A 287 27.81 9.45 -0.44
CA LEU A 287 27.58 8.67 0.77
C LEU A 287 26.28 9.17 1.43
N THR A 288 25.48 8.24 1.90
CA THR A 288 24.22 8.53 2.59
C THR A 288 24.28 8.04 4.03
N TRP A 289 23.85 8.88 4.95
CA TRP A 289 23.76 8.58 6.37
C TRP A 289 22.33 8.18 6.74
N ILE A 290 22.23 7.09 7.47
CA ILE A 290 20.99 6.60 8.06
C ILE A 290 21.08 6.75 9.57
N THR A 291 20.10 7.42 10.17
CA THR A 291 19.85 7.33 11.60
C THR A 291 19.21 5.98 11.92
N LYS A 292 19.91 5.17 12.73
CA LYS A 292 19.44 3.81 13.06
C LYS A 292 18.15 3.85 13.86
N TYR A 293 17.32 2.86 13.66
CA TYR A 293 16.08 2.65 14.41
C TYR A 293 16.35 2.62 15.91
N ASN A 294 15.55 3.35 16.68
CA ASN A 294 15.68 3.47 18.14
C ASN A 294 14.48 2.82 18.84
N ASP A 295 14.60 1.52 19.11
CA ASP A 295 13.56 0.72 19.72
C ASP A 295 13.14 1.24 21.12
N LYS A 296 14.10 1.68 21.92
CA LYS A 296 13.81 2.23 23.25
C LYS A 296 12.91 3.47 23.16
N LEU A 297 13.22 4.41 22.28
CA LEU A 297 12.40 5.62 22.11
C LEU A 297 10.99 5.29 21.60
N VAL A 298 10.89 4.33 20.69
CA VAL A 298 9.60 3.86 20.17
C VAL A 298 8.77 3.22 21.25
N SER A 299 9.38 2.31 22.06
CA SER A 299 8.71 1.65 23.19
C SER A 299 8.24 2.65 24.24
N GLU A 300 9.07 3.63 24.58
CA GLU A 300 8.70 4.69 25.54
C GLU A 300 7.49 5.52 25.07
N LEU A 301 7.38 5.83 23.76
CA LEU A 301 6.19 6.51 23.24
C LEU A 301 4.97 5.61 23.26
N LYS A 302 5.09 4.35 22.84
CA LYS A 302 4.00 3.36 22.88
C LYS A 302 3.49 3.15 24.30
N ASP A 303 4.37 3.00 25.28
CA ASP A 303 4.01 2.83 26.69
C ASP A 303 3.28 4.06 27.27
N THR A 304 3.65 5.26 26.82
CA THR A 304 2.97 6.49 27.23
C THR A 304 1.48 6.50 26.83
N TYR A 305 1.17 5.90 25.68
CA TYR A 305 -0.19 5.87 25.13
C TYR A 305 -0.89 4.52 25.31
N SER A 306 -0.36 3.62 26.12
CA SER A 306 -0.96 2.31 26.41
C SER A 306 -1.56 2.29 27.81
N HIS A 307 -2.82 1.88 27.92
CA HIS A 307 -3.49 1.57 29.16
C HIS A 307 -3.90 0.10 29.15
N LYS A 308 -3.18 -0.74 29.91
CA LYS A 308 -3.37 -2.19 29.91
C LYS A 308 -4.40 -2.62 30.95
N ILE A 309 -5.35 -3.45 30.55
CA ILE A 309 -6.38 -4.04 31.40
C ILE A 309 -6.34 -5.55 31.21
N ASN A 310 -5.95 -6.24 32.27
CA ASN A 310 -5.96 -7.70 32.28
C ASN A 310 -7.34 -8.20 32.70
N LEU A 311 -8.09 -8.73 31.74
CA LEU A 311 -9.43 -9.27 32.01
C LEU A 311 -9.39 -10.63 32.69
N ASN A 312 -8.49 -11.51 32.26
CA ASN A 312 -8.37 -12.89 32.79
C ASN A 312 -9.73 -13.61 32.87
N GLY A 313 -10.53 -13.51 31.81
CA GLY A 313 -11.88 -14.08 31.73
C GLY A 313 -12.98 -13.30 32.47
N ASN A 314 -12.63 -12.22 33.17
CA ASN A 314 -13.60 -11.41 33.92
C ASN A 314 -14.37 -10.42 33.06
N ASN A 315 -15.35 -9.77 33.67
CA ASN A 315 -16.13 -8.71 33.08
C ASN A 315 -15.53 -7.34 33.41
N VAL A 316 -15.57 -6.43 32.44
CA VAL A 316 -15.26 -5.02 32.66
C VAL A 316 -16.45 -4.17 32.19
N THR A 317 -16.77 -3.11 32.93
CA THR A 317 -17.71 -2.06 32.49
C THR A 317 -16.97 -0.78 32.21
N ILE A 318 -17.37 -0.10 31.13
CA ILE A 318 -16.80 1.18 30.75
C ILE A 318 -17.94 2.21 30.70
N LYS A 319 -17.82 3.27 31.50
CA LYS A 319 -18.74 4.40 31.52
C LYS A 319 -17.94 5.71 31.37
N ASN A 320 -18.10 6.42 30.27
CA ASN A 320 -17.24 7.55 29.92
C ASN A 320 -15.75 7.16 29.93
N THR A 321 -15.01 7.69 30.89
CA THR A 321 -13.58 7.39 31.15
C THR A 321 -13.36 6.43 32.34
N ASP A 322 -14.43 6.01 33.00
CA ASP A 322 -14.33 5.16 34.17
C ASP A 322 -14.45 3.68 33.77
N ILE A 323 -13.44 2.90 34.13
CA ILE A 323 -13.40 1.45 33.94
C ILE A 323 -13.58 0.77 35.30
N THR A 324 -14.52 -0.15 35.36
CA THR A 324 -14.71 -1.01 36.54
C THR A 324 -14.46 -2.46 36.14
N LEU A 325 -13.43 -3.09 36.71
CA LEU A 325 -13.11 -4.51 36.54
C LEU A 325 -13.84 -5.30 37.63
N HIS A 326 -14.72 -6.22 37.22
CA HIS A 326 -15.50 -7.07 38.09
C HIS A 326 -14.83 -8.41 38.25
N GLN A 327 -14.34 -8.73 39.44
CA GLN A 327 -13.79 -10.05 39.76
C GLN A 327 -14.92 -11.05 39.99
N ASN A 328 -14.77 -12.27 39.48
CA ASN A 328 -15.71 -13.38 39.63
C ASN A 328 -17.15 -13.07 39.18
N ASN A 329 -17.35 -12.23 38.19
CA ASN A 329 -18.66 -11.80 37.68
C ASN A 329 -19.60 -11.16 38.70
N ALA A 330 -19.07 -10.67 39.83
CA ALA A 330 -19.87 -9.99 40.83
C ALA A 330 -20.14 -8.52 40.43
N ASP A 331 -21.42 -8.12 40.45
CA ASP A 331 -21.86 -6.79 39.96
C ASP A 331 -21.46 -5.61 40.87
N THR A 332 -20.80 -5.81 42.01
CA THR A 332 -20.82 -4.79 43.06
C THR A 332 -19.49 -4.28 43.62
N THR A 333 -18.34 -4.86 43.35
CA THR A 333 -17.06 -4.37 43.89
C THR A 333 -15.89 -4.71 42.97
N GLY A 334 -15.71 -3.90 41.95
CA GLY A 334 -14.56 -4.03 41.08
C GLY A 334 -13.48 -3.00 41.39
N THR A 335 -12.26 -3.27 40.94
CA THR A 335 -11.20 -2.25 40.90
C THR A 335 -11.59 -1.16 39.89
N GLN A 336 -11.58 0.08 40.34
CA GLN A 336 -11.87 1.23 39.48
C GLN A 336 -10.58 1.83 38.96
N GLU A 337 -10.53 2.02 37.65
CA GLU A 337 -9.46 2.72 36.93
C GLU A 337 -10.04 3.81 36.07
N LYS A 338 -9.25 4.84 35.78
CA LYS A 338 -9.66 5.96 34.93
C LYS A 338 -8.86 5.94 33.64
N ILE A 339 -9.56 5.90 32.49
CA ILE A 339 -8.91 6.02 31.20
C ILE A 339 -8.63 7.48 30.93
N THR A 340 -7.42 7.79 30.49
CA THR A 340 -7.12 9.09 29.91
C THR A 340 -7.52 9.06 28.44
N LYS A 341 -8.32 10.01 27.99
CA LYS A 341 -8.63 10.20 26.58
C LYS A 341 -7.34 10.25 25.74
N ASP A 342 -7.41 9.78 24.51
CA ASP A 342 -6.28 9.66 23.56
C ASP A 342 -5.28 8.52 23.85
N LYS A 343 -5.51 7.70 24.87
CA LYS A 343 -4.73 6.46 25.09
C LYS A 343 -5.43 5.24 24.49
N ASP A 344 -4.59 4.31 24.00
CA ASP A 344 -5.06 2.99 23.57
C ASP A 344 -5.37 2.14 24.81
N ILE A 345 -6.53 1.51 24.83
CA ILE A 345 -6.84 0.48 25.82
C ILE A 345 -6.39 -0.85 25.27
N VAL A 346 -5.57 -1.55 26.03
CA VAL A 346 -5.06 -2.88 25.68
C VAL A 346 -5.70 -3.91 26.60
N PHE A 347 -6.64 -4.69 26.07
CA PHE A 347 -7.22 -5.82 26.76
C PHE A 347 -6.37 -7.07 26.59
N THR A 348 -6.14 -7.80 27.70
CA THR A 348 -5.37 -9.04 27.69
C THR A 348 -6.13 -10.19 28.38
N ASN A 349 -5.78 -11.43 27.97
CA ASN A 349 -6.24 -12.68 28.55
C ASN A 349 -7.76 -12.93 28.46
N GLY A 350 -8.43 -12.42 27.43
CA GLY A 350 -9.83 -12.71 27.14
C GLY A 350 -10.83 -12.24 28.20
N GLY A 351 -12.08 -12.07 27.81
CA GLY A 351 -13.16 -11.69 28.72
C GLY A 351 -14.26 -10.86 28.08
N ASN A 352 -15.07 -10.22 28.92
CA ASN A 352 -16.26 -9.51 28.48
C ASN A 352 -16.16 -8.00 28.79
N VAL A 353 -16.54 -7.17 27.83
CA VAL A 353 -16.55 -5.72 27.95
C VAL A 353 -17.96 -5.19 27.72
N LEU A 354 -18.46 -4.43 28.67
CA LEU A 354 -19.79 -3.86 28.65
C LEU A 354 -19.71 -2.33 28.61
N PHE A 355 -20.27 -1.72 27.57
CA PHE A 355 -20.42 -0.26 27.53
C PHE A 355 -21.65 0.19 28.34
N LYS A 356 -21.46 1.22 29.12
CA LYS A 356 -22.52 1.89 29.90
C LYS A 356 -22.78 3.31 29.43
N ASP A 357 -22.08 3.74 28.38
CA ASP A 357 -22.22 5.06 27.75
C ASP A 357 -21.62 5.04 26.34
N ASN A 358 -21.87 6.09 25.56
CA ASN A 358 -21.13 6.32 24.33
C ASN A 358 -19.67 6.66 24.65
N LEU A 359 -18.76 5.98 24.00
CA LEU A 359 -17.33 6.09 24.27
C LEU A 359 -16.62 6.84 23.13
N ASP A 360 -15.94 7.94 23.45
CA ASP A 360 -15.06 8.67 22.54
C ASP A 360 -13.64 8.71 23.10
N PHE A 361 -12.75 7.92 22.49
CA PHE A 361 -11.36 7.81 22.91
C PHE A 361 -10.41 8.74 22.14
N GLY A 362 -10.95 9.62 21.28
CA GLY A 362 -10.13 10.55 20.51
C GLY A 362 -9.16 9.85 19.59
N SER A 363 -7.84 10.05 19.80
CA SER A 363 -6.78 9.38 19.08
C SER A 363 -6.36 8.02 19.71
N GLY A 364 -7.06 7.57 20.76
CA GLY A 364 -6.89 6.24 21.35
C GLY A 364 -7.77 5.19 20.66
N GLY A 365 -7.28 3.96 20.59
CA GLY A 365 -8.01 2.80 20.05
C GLY A 365 -8.23 1.71 21.10
N ILE A 366 -8.77 0.57 20.65
CA ILE A 366 -8.87 -0.65 21.44
C ILE A 366 -7.96 -1.70 20.81
N ILE A 367 -7.09 -2.27 21.62
CA ILE A 367 -6.16 -3.33 21.23
C ILE A 367 -6.50 -4.58 22.05
N PHE A 368 -6.62 -5.70 21.36
CA PHE A 368 -6.83 -7.03 21.94
C PHE A 368 -5.58 -7.88 21.70
N ASP A 369 -5.06 -8.51 22.75
CA ASP A 369 -3.90 -9.38 22.65
C ASP A 369 -4.17 -10.64 21.81
N GLU A 370 -3.17 -11.46 21.57
CA GLU A 370 -3.26 -12.65 20.74
C GLU A 370 -3.81 -13.88 21.50
N GLY A 371 -4.48 -14.77 20.75
CA GLY A 371 -4.87 -16.11 21.22
C GLY A 371 -6.08 -16.16 22.15
N HIS A 372 -6.91 -15.10 22.19
CA HIS A 372 -8.02 -15.00 23.14
C HIS A 372 -9.35 -14.64 22.49
N GLU A 373 -10.45 -14.89 23.20
CA GLU A 373 -11.79 -14.49 22.83
C GLU A 373 -12.27 -13.33 23.72
N TYR A 374 -12.87 -12.34 23.07
CA TYR A 374 -13.43 -11.14 23.70
C TYR A 374 -14.87 -10.93 23.28
N ASN A 375 -15.74 -10.63 24.24
CA ASN A 375 -17.14 -10.33 23.96
C ASN A 375 -17.44 -8.88 24.32
N ILE A 376 -17.76 -8.06 23.35
CA ILE A 376 -18.04 -6.64 23.50
C ILE A 376 -19.54 -6.42 23.40
N ASN A 377 -20.17 -5.99 24.47
CA ASN A 377 -21.59 -5.67 24.51
C ASN A 377 -21.79 -4.16 24.73
N GLY A 378 -22.24 -3.48 23.68
CA GLY A 378 -22.48 -2.04 23.71
C GLY A 378 -23.85 -1.64 24.22
N GLN A 379 -24.81 -2.56 24.39
CA GLN A 379 -26.19 -2.23 24.81
C GLN A 379 -26.85 -1.10 23.99
N GLY A 380 -26.42 -0.86 22.75
CA GLY A 380 -26.87 0.26 21.90
C GLY A 380 -25.97 1.49 21.96
N PHE A 381 -24.99 1.52 22.87
CA PHE A 381 -23.98 2.58 22.90
C PHE A 381 -22.93 2.41 21.81
N THR A 382 -22.29 3.51 21.45
CA THR A 382 -21.31 3.62 20.38
C THR A 382 -19.89 3.70 20.93
N PHE A 383 -18.93 3.23 20.10
CA PHE A 383 -17.51 3.48 20.25
C PHE A 383 -17.03 4.40 19.11
N LYS A 384 -16.12 5.31 19.42
CA LYS A 384 -15.38 6.16 18.49
C LYS A 384 -13.92 6.27 18.96
N GLY A 385 -12.97 6.21 18.04
CA GLY A 385 -11.55 6.29 18.39
C GLY A 385 -10.61 6.02 17.22
N ALA A 386 -9.34 5.72 17.53
CA ALA A 386 -8.31 5.45 16.52
C ALA A 386 -8.58 4.18 15.70
N GLY A 387 -9.32 3.23 16.26
CA GLY A 387 -9.68 1.98 15.62
C GLY A 387 -9.62 0.80 16.56
N ILE A 388 -9.63 -0.40 15.97
CA ILE A 388 -9.57 -1.69 16.67
C ILE A 388 -8.39 -2.49 16.11
N ASP A 389 -7.50 -2.94 17.00
CA ASP A 389 -6.39 -3.83 16.69
C ASP A 389 -6.64 -5.19 17.36
N ILE A 390 -6.62 -6.27 16.57
CA ILE A 390 -6.93 -7.61 17.08
C ILE A 390 -5.73 -8.53 16.83
N GLY A 391 -5.15 -9.02 17.92
CA GLY A 391 -4.01 -9.92 17.90
C GLY A 391 -4.28 -11.23 17.15
N LYS A 392 -3.22 -11.87 16.73
CA LYS A 392 -3.26 -13.14 15.99
C LYS A 392 -4.08 -14.19 16.77
N GLU A 393 -4.91 -14.95 16.04
CA GLU A 393 -5.77 -16.01 16.61
C GLU A 393 -6.80 -15.52 17.64
N SER A 394 -6.94 -14.23 17.84
CA SER A 394 -8.00 -13.67 18.69
C SER A 394 -9.28 -13.42 17.91
N ILE A 395 -10.40 -13.58 18.60
CA ILE A 395 -11.74 -13.32 18.09
C ILE A 395 -12.41 -12.28 18.98
N VAL A 396 -12.90 -11.21 18.37
CA VAL A 396 -13.70 -10.19 19.06
C VAL A 396 -15.13 -10.26 18.57
N ASN A 397 -16.03 -10.75 19.42
CA ASN A 397 -17.47 -10.74 19.17
C ASN A 397 -18.02 -9.35 19.45
N TRP A 398 -18.27 -8.59 18.39
CA TRP A 398 -18.63 -7.18 18.47
C TRP A 398 -20.15 -7.00 18.42
N ASN A 399 -20.77 -6.83 19.57
CA ASN A 399 -22.18 -6.51 19.77
C ASN A 399 -22.37 -5.07 20.28
N ALA A 400 -21.55 -4.14 19.79
CA ALA A 400 -21.64 -2.71 20.01
C ALA A 400 -21.85 -1.99 18.67
N LEU A 401 -22.05 -0.69 18.71
CA LEU A 401 -22.12 0.16 17.53
C LEU A 401 -20.82 0.97 17.38
N TYR A 402 -20.46 1.25 16.16
CA TYR A 402 -19.45 2.27 15.87
C TYR A 402 -20.14 3.59 15.52
N SER A 403 -19.53 4.72 15.90
CA SER A 403 -20.12 6.04 15.66
C SER A 403 -20.27 6.31 14.17
N SER A 404 -21.46 6.73 13.72
CA SER A 404 -21.78 6.94 12.31
C SER A 404 -21.12 8.19 11.70
N ASP A 405 -20.59 9.09 12.55
CA ASP A 405 -19.86 10.30 12.15
C ASP A 405 -18.35 10.04 11.96
N ASP A 406 -17.92 8.79 12.07
CA ASP A 406 -16.52 8.38 11.92
C ASP A 406 -16.41 7.07 11.10
N VAL A 407 -15.18 6.70 10.73
CA VAL A 407 -14.87 5.47 10.01
C VAL A 407 -14.08 4.54 10.93
N LEU A 408 -14.58 3.33 11.14
CA LEU A 408 -13.88 2.31 11.91
C LEU A 408 -12.63 1.84 11.16
N HIS A 409 -11.47 1.94 11.79
CA HIS A 409 -10.23 1.36 11.30
C HIS A 409 -9.97 0.03 12.01
N LYS A 410 -9.93 -1.08 11.26
CA LYS A 410 -9.60 -2.40 11.79
C LYS A 410 -8.25 -2.85 11.28
N ILE A 411 -7.34 -3.17 12.21
CA ILE A 411 -6.01 -3.73 11.95
C ILE A 411 -5.78 -4.99 12.78
N GLY A 412 -4.60 -5.58 12.64
CA GLY A 412 -4.20 -6.82 13.30
C GLY A 412 -4.81 -8.08 12.64
N PRO A 413 -4.08 -9.22 12.70
CA PRO A 413 -4.42 -10.43 11.95
C PRO A 413 -5.62 -11.21 12.51
N GLY A 414 -6.14 -10.85 13.68
CA GLY A 414 -7.28 -11.50 14.32
C GLY A 414 -8.62 -11.16 13.67
N THR A 415 -9.70 -11.72 14.24
CA THR A 415 -11.04 -11.71 13.68
C THR A 415 -11.98 -10.77 14.44
N LEU A 416 -12.62 -9.85 13.71
CA LEU A 416 -13.74 -9.04 14.17
C LEU A 416 -15.05 -9.70 13.71
N ASN A 417 -15.81 -10.27 14.63
CA ASN A 417 -17.09 -10.88 14.38
C ASN A 417 -18.23 -9.89 14.68
N VAL A 418 -18.74 -9.23 13.65
CA VAL A 418 -19.74 -8.15 13.80
C VAL A 418 -21.13 -8.70 13.86
N GLN A 419 -21.79 -8.55 15.01
CA GLN A 419 -23.09 -9.15 15.30
C GLN A 419 -24.29 -8.22 15.10
N LYS A 420 -24.05 -6.94 14.78
CA LYS A 420 -25.09 -5.92 14.57
C LYS A 420 -24.81 -5.06 13.36
N LYS A 421 -25.86 -4.58 12.73
CA LYS A 421 -25.77 -3.53 11.73
C LYS A 421 -25.22 -2.25 12.33
N GLN A 422 -24.17 -1.70 11.72
CA GLN A 422 -23.37 -0.62 12.31
C GLN A 422 -23.87 0.80 11.94
N GLY A 423 -24.38 0.99 10.73
CA GLY A 423 -24.72 2.34 10.24
C GLY A 423 -23.50 3.24 9.99
N ALA A 424 -22.31 2.69 10.01
CA ALA A 424 -21.02 3.35 9.82
C ALA A 424 -20.25 2.72 8.67
N ASN A 425 -19.15 3.33 8.26
CA ASN A 425 -18.17 2.74 7.34
C ASN A 425 -17.05 2.04 8.12
N ILE A 426 -16.39 1.07 7.49
CA ILE A 426 -15.18 0.41 8.00
C ILE A 426 -14.07 0.40 6.95
N LYS A 427 -12.83 0.63 7.40
CA LYS A 427 -11.60 0.36 6.64
C LYS A 427 -10.85 -0.79 7.28
N ILE A 428 -10.54 -1.81 6.51
CA ILE A 428 -9.88 -3.04 6.96
C ILE A 428 -8.46 -3.07 6.40
N GLY A 429 -7.47 -2.99 7.28
CA GLY A 429 -6.06 -3.08 6.92
C GLY A 429 -5.53 -4.52 7.01
N GLU A 430 -6.02 -5.32 7.96
CA GLU A 430 -5.52 -6.67 8.18
C GLU A 430 -6.54 -7.54 8.89
N GLY A 431 -6.44 -8.87 8.68
CA GLY A 431 -7.24 -9.89 9.37
C GLY A 431 -8.67 -9.99 8.85
N ASN A 432 -9.51 -10.67 9.62
CA ASN A 432 -10.83 -11.06 9.19
C ASN A 432 -11.93 -10.16 9.78
N VAL A 433 -12.97 -9.91 8.99
CA VAL A 433 -14.23 -9.31 9.43
C VAL A 433 -15.39 -10.19 8.98
N ILE A 434 -16.13 -10.75 9.94
CA ILE A 434 -17.31 -11.60 9.70
C ILE A 434 -18.56 -10.73 9.78
N LEU A 435 -19.43 -10.82 8.77
CA LEU A 435 -20.66 -10.06 8.65
C LEU A 435 -21.86 -10.97 8.92
N ASN A 436 -22.62 -10.73 10.00
CA ASN A 436 -23.76 -11.56 10.40
C ASN A 436 -25.12 -10.96 10.00
N GLU A 437 -25.15 -9.73 9.46
CA GLU A 437 -26.38 -9.05 9.08
C GLU A 437 -26.31 -8.55 7.64
N GLU A 438 -27.45 -8.40 6.99
CA GLU A 438 -27.55 -7.77 5.68
C GLU A 438 -27.20 -6.28 5.78
N GLY A 439 -26.26 -5.81 4.93
CA GLY A 439 -25.77 -4.43 4.97
C GLY A 439 -25.18 -4.06 6.34
N THR A 440 -24.31 -4.92 6.87
CA THR A 440 -23.69 -4.75 8.20
C THR A 440 -23.01 -3.41 8.36
N PHE A 441 -22.27 -2.94 7.34
CA PHE A 441 -21.73 -1.59 7.25
C PHE A 441 -22.33 -0.85 6.06
N ASN A 442 -22.31 0.48 6.09
CA ASN A 442 -22.69 1.28 4.93
C ASN A 442 -21.72 1.05 3.78
N ASN A 443 -20.41 1.15 4.05
CA ASN A 443 -19.35 0.82 3.11
C ASN A 443 -18.19 0.12 3.83
N ILE A 444 -17.60 -0.84 3.14
CA ILE A 444 -16.41 -1.60 3.59
C ILE A 444 -15.29 -1.32 2.61
N TYR A 445 -14.14 -0.84 3.13
CA TYR A 445 -12.94 -0.61 2.34
C TYR A 445 -11.88 -1.62 2.75
N LEU A 446 -11.52 -2.53 1.87
CA LEU A 446 -10.33 -3.36 2.01
C LEU A 446 -9.12 -2.50 1.63
N ALA A 447 -8.49 -1.90 2.64
CA ALA A 447 -7.47 -0.86 2.45
C ALA A 447 -6.08 -1.40 2.16
N SER A 448 -5.84 -2.69 2.42
CA SER A 448 -4.63 -3.41 2.04
C SER A 448 -4.94 -4.85 1.60
N GLY A 449 -4.01 -5.51 0.93
CA GLY A 449 -4.16 -6.90 0.49
C GLY A 449 -4.29 -7.94 1.61
N ASN A 450 -4.11 -7.54 2.88
CA ASN A 450 -4.13 -8.43 4.05
C ASN A 450 -5.50 -8.49 4.74
N GLY A 451 -6.50 -7.76 4.24
CA GLY A 451 -7.86 -7.77 4.78
C GLY A 451 -8.74 -8.84 4.13
N LYS A 452 -9.60 -9.46 4.93
CA LYS A 452 -10.58 -10.45 4.49
C LYS A 452 -11.96 -10.16 5.07
N VAL A 453 -12.99 -10.15 4.22
CA VAL A 453 -14.40 -10.09 4.60
C VAL A 453 -15.03 -11.46 4.40
N ILE A 454 -15.77 -11.93 5.39
CA ILE A 454 -16.42 -13.25 5.39
C ILE A 454 -17.93 -13.05 5.54
N LEU A 455 -18.71 -13.57 4.60
CA LEU A 455 -20.16 -13.51 4.68
C LEU A 455 -20.69 -14.63 5.60
N ASN A 456 -21.64 -14.29 6.43
CA ASN A 456 -22.37 -15.27 7.25
C ASN A 456 -23.89 -15.23 7.00
N LYS A 457 -24.29 -14.57 5.91
CA LYS A 457 -25.66 -14.45 5.43
C LYS A 457 -25.65 -14.07 3.95
N ASP A 458 -26.67 -14.45 3.19
CA ASP A 458 -26.81 -14.00 1.82
C ASP A 458 -26.93 -12.48 1.76
N ASN A 459 -26.25 -11.87 0.79
CA ASN A 459 -26.21 -10.42 0.59
C ASN A 459 -25.81 -9.59 1.83
N SER A 460 -24.89 -10.12 2.68
CA SER A 460 -24.39 -9.40 3.87
C SER A 460 -23.78 -8.04 3.55
N LEU A 461 -23.36 -7.82 2.30
CA LEU A 461 -22.80 -6.55 1.83
C LEU A 461 -23.88 -5.54 1.40
N GLY A 462 -25.15 -5.93 1.34
CA GLY A 462 -26.23 -5.11 0.79
C GLY A 462 -26.41 -5.31 -0.72
N ASN A 463 -27.24 -4.47 -1.34
CA ASN A 463 -27.70 -4.59 -2.73
C ASN A 463 -27.49 -3.33 -3.56
N ASP A 464 -26.61 -2.42 -3.16
CA ASP A 464 -26.28 -1.25 -3.97
C ASP A 464 -25.36 -1.61 -5.17
N GLN A 465 -25.00 -0.62 -5.97
CA GLN A 465 -24.19 -0.82 -7.18
C GLN A 465 -22.89 -1.59 -6.92
N TYR A 466 -22.25 -1.35 -5.78
CA TYR A 466 -20.97 -1.98 -5.40
C TYR A 466 -21.14 -2.98 -4.26
N ALA A 467 -22.39 -3.26 -3.86
CA ALA A 467 -22.70 -4.04 -2.67
C ALA A 467 -21.93 -3.57 -1.43
N GLY A 468 -21.66 -2.27 -1.32
CA GLY A 468 -20.97 -1.66 -0.18
C GLY A 468 -19.55 -2.11 0.09
N ILE A 469 -18.85 -2.78 -0.84
CA ILE A 469 -17.46 -3.20 -0.69
C ILE A 469 -16.55 -2.60 -1.77
N PHE A 470 -15.36 -2.15 -1.33
CA PHE A 470 -14.37 -1.50 -2.17
C PHE A 470 -12.98 -2.09 -1.89
N PHE A 471 -12.35 -2.65 -2.92
CA PHE A 471 -10.98 -3.15 -2.87
C PHE A 471 -10.05 -2.04 -3.31
N THR A 472 -9.30 -1.46 -2.36
CA THR A 472 -8.65 -0.16 -2.58
C THR A 472 -7.22 -0.25 -3.04
N LYS A 473 -6.41 -1.12 -2.43
CA LYS A 473 -5.01 -1.28 -2.77
C LYS A 473 -4.53 -2.69 -2.48
N ARG A 474 -3.77 -3.27 -3.41
CA ARG A 474 -3.18 -4.61 -3.29
C ARG A 474 -4.21 -5.73 -3.09
N GLY A 475 -5.45 -5.48 -3.50
CA GLY A 475 -6.50 -6.49 -3.47
C GLY A 475 -7.20 -6.60 -2.12
N GLY A 476 -7.15 -7.77 -1.54
CA GLY A 476 -7.95 -8.22 -0.41
C GLY A 476 -8.87 -9.37 -0.80
N THR A 477 -9.53 -9.96 0.18
CA THR A 477 -10.33 -11.15 -0.03
C THR A 477 -11.78 -10.95 0.41
N LEU A 478 -12.71 -11.32 -0.45
CA LEU A 478 -14.12 -11.57 -0.10
C LEU A 478 -14.36 -13.08 -0.09
N ASP A 479 -14.76 -13.63 1.05
CA ASP A 479 -15.13 -15.04 1.22
C ASP A 479 -16.64 -15.14 1.33
N LEU A 480 -17.25 -15.79 0.35
CA LEU A 480 -18.69 -16.01 0.31
C LEU A 480 -19.16 -17.00 1.38
N ASN A 481 -18.29 -17.90 1.85
CA ASN A 481 -18.56 -18.82 2.95
C ASN A 481 -19.92 -19.55 2.82
N GLY A 482 -20.23 -20.00 1.61
CA GLY A 482 -21.49 -20.68 1.29
C GLY A 482 -22.72 -19.76 1.12
N HIS A 483 -22.53 -18.45 1.04
CA HIS A 483 -23.60 -17.46 0.88
C HIS A 483 -23.56 -16.78 -0.49
N ASN A 484 -24.72 -16.42 -0.98
CA ASN A 484 -24.87 -15.75 -2.27
C ASN A 484 -24.64 -14.24 -2.14
N GLN A 485 -24.05 -13.65 -3.18
CA GLN A 485 -23.86 -12.21 -3.27
C GLN A 485 -24.06 -11.70 -4.69
N THR A 486 -24.82 -10.63 -4.82
CA THR A 486 -25.07 -9.95 -6.09
C THR A 486 -24.34 -8.60 -6.12
N PHE A 487 -23.69 -8.32 -7.25
CA PHE A 487 -23.08 -7.05 -7.58
C PHE A 487 -23.60 -6.53 -8.91
N THR A 488 -23.74 -5.22 -9.04
CA THR A 488 -23.78 -4.56 -10.34
C THR A 488 -22.36 -4.32 -10.84
N ARG A 489 -21.44 -3.98 -9.92
CA ARG A 489 -19.99 -3.84 -10.17
C ARG A 489 -19.21 -4.18 -8.91
N ILE A 490 -17.96 -4.58 -9.08
CA ILE A 490 -17.04 -4.79 -7.98
C ILE A 490 -15.99 -3.69 -8.03
N ALA A 491 -15.99 -2.79 -7.06
CA ALA A 491 -15.03 -1.70 -7.01
C ALA A 491 -13.64 -2.21 -6.60
N ALA A 492 -12.75 -2.36 -7.56
CA ALA A 492 -11.36 -2.76 -7.35
C ALA A 492 -10.41 -1.78 -8.05
N THR A 493 -9.30 -1.42 -7.42
CA THR A 493 -8.29 -0.48 -7.96
C THR A 493 -7.08 -1.17 -8.52
N ASP A 494 -6.87 -2.44 -8.22
CA ASP A 494 -5.75 -3.24 -8.71
C ASP A 494 -6.13 -4.72 -8.93
N ASP A 495 -5.17 -5.50 -9.37
CA ASP A 495 -5.33 -6.91 -9.76
C ASP A 495 -5.22 -7.93 -8.60
N GLY A 496 -5.04 -7.45 -7.37
CA GLY A 496 -4.86 -8.33 -6.20
C GLY A 496 -6.14 -8.89 -5.59
N THR A 497 -7.31 -8.45 -6.06
CA THR A 497 -8.62 -8.82 -5.50
C THR A 497 -8.91 -10.31 -5.66
N THR A 498 -9.41 -10.93 -4.60
CA THR A 498 -9.84 -12.34 -4.63
C THR A 498 -11.25 -12.47 -4.07
N ILE A 499 -12.11 -13.18 -4.81
CA ILE A 499 -13.42 -13.66 -4.33
C ILE A 499 -13.34 -15.18 -4.24
N THR A 500 -13.62 -15.72 -3.07
CA THR A 500 -13.56 -17.15 -2.83
C THR A 500 -14.81 -17.66 -2.12
N ASN A 501 -15.05 -18.95 -2.18
CA ASN A 501 -15.98 -19.65 -1.30
C ASN A 501 -15.21 -20.70 -0.51
N SER A 502 -15.02 -20.46 0.78
CA SER A 502 -14.32 -21.39 1.67
C SER A 502 -15.19 -22.61 2.06
N ASP A 503 -16.51 -22.52 1.90
CA ASP A 503 -17.39 -23.68 2.08
C ASP A 503 -17.31 -24.60 0.85
N THR A 504 -16.62 -25.72 1.01
CA THR A 504 -16.44 -26.71 -0.07
C THR A 504 -17.69 -27.56 -0.33
N THR A 505 -18.65 -27.52 0.57
CA THR A 505 -19.87 -28.37 0.54
C THR A 505 -21.07 -27.62 -0.01
N LYS A 506 -21.15 -26.31 0.18
CA LYS A 506 -22.26 -25.47 -0.24
C LYS A 506 -21.82 -24.57 -1.40
N GLU A 507 -22.49 -24.71 -2.55
CA GLU A 507 -22.32 -23.79 -3.65
C GLU A 507 -22.77 -22.38 -3.27
N ALA A 508 -21.99 -21.38 -3.65
CA ALA A 508 -22.36 -19.97 -3.55
C ALA A 508 -22.56 -19.39 -4.94
N VAL A 509 -23.62 -18.61 -5.13
CA VAL A 509 -23.85 -17.87 -6.36
C VAL A 509 -23.23 -16.48 -6.25
N LEU A 510 -22.29 -16.18 -7.15
CA LEU A 510 -21.73 -14.86 -7.36
C LEU A 510 -22.36 -14.27 -8.63
N ALA A 511 -23.22 -13.28 -8.47
CA ALA A 511 -23.82 -12.56 -9.59
C ALA A 511 -23.11 -11.23 -9.82
N ILE A 512 -22.62 -10.99 -11.06
CA ILE A 512 -22.03 -9.71 -11.49
C ILE A 512 -22.88 -9.23 -12.68
N ASN A 513 -23.86 -8.38 -12.41
CA ASN A 513 -24.88 -7.97 -13.36
C ASN A 513 -24.71 -6.51 -13.81
N ASN A 514 -23.51 -6.18 -14.32
CA ASN A 514 -23.21 -4.86 -14.86
C ASN A 514 -24.00 -4.58 -16.15
N GLU A 515 -24.57 -3.38 -16.25
CA GLU A 515 -25.35 -2.94 -17.43
C GLU A 515 -24.48 -2.32 -18.53
N ASP A 516 -23.30 -1.83 -18.18
CA ASP A 516 -22.29 -1.28 -19.09
C ASP A 516 -21.14 -2.28 -19.30
N SER A 517 -20.16 -1.92 -20.11
CA SER A 517 -18.90 -2.64 -20.16
C SER A 517 -18.10 -2.42 -18.87
N TYR A 518 -17.66 -3.52 -18.26
CA TYR A 518 -16.95 -3.50 -16.99
C TYR A 518 -15.85 -4.58 -16.96
N ILE A 519 -14.66 -4.23 -16.43
CA ILE A 519 -13.56 -5.18 -16.21
C ILE A 519 -13.45 -5.49 -14.71
N TYR A 520 -13.45 -6.77 -14.39
CA TYR A 520 -13.05 -7.28 -13.09
C TYR A 520 -11.68 -7.94 -13.18
N HIS A 521 -10.69 -7.35 -12.50
CA HIS A 521 -9.27 -7.75 -12.55
C HIS A 521 -8.91 -8.88 -11.59
N GLY A 522 -9.82 -9.27 -10.70
CA GLY A 522 -9.53 -10.18 -9.61
C GLY A 522 -9.61 -11.66 -9.98
N ASN A 523 -9.35 -12.46 -8.95
CA ASN A 523 -9.46 -13.91 -9.01
C ASN A 523 -10.79 -14.36 -8.39
N ILE A 524 -11.44 -15.33 -9.02
CA ILE A 524 -12.66 -15.99 -8.51
C ILE A 524 -12.33 -17.48 -8.38
N ASN A 525 -12.42 -18.02 -7.17
CA ASN A 525 -12.09 -19.42 -6.94
C ASN A 525 -12.97 -20.09 -5.89
N GLY A 526 -13.03 -21.42 -5.93
CA GLY A 526 -13.78 -22.24 -4.99
C GLY A 526 -15.11 -22.74 -5.57
N ASN A 527 -16.02 -23.17 -4.69
CA ASN A 527 -17.33 -23.73 -5.02
C ASN A 527 -18.33 -22.60 -5.37
N ILE A 528 -18.07 -21.91 -6.49
CA ILE A 528 -18.81 -20.71 -6.92
C ILE A 528 -19.48 -20.96 -8.27
N LYS A 529 -20.77 -20.71 -8.36
CA LYS A 529 -21.49 -20.50 -9.61
C LYS A 529 -21.46 -19.02 -9.96
N LEU A 530 -20.83 -18.67 -11.08
CA LEU A 530 -20.72 -17.29 -11.56
C LEU A 530 -21.88 -16.99 -12.53
N THR A 531 -22.59 -15.88 -12.33
CA THR A 531 -23.64 -15.46 -13.23
C THR A 531 -23.47 -14.01 -13.70
N HIS A 532 -23.78 -13.76 -14.98
CA HIS A 532 -23.90 -12.43 -15.58
C HIS A 532 -25.20 -12.37 -16.39
N ASN A 533 -26.29 -12.12 -15.68
CA ASN A 533 -27.65 -12.21 -16.24
C ASN A 533 -28.29 -10.83 -16.20
N ILE A 534 -28.68 -10.32 -17.38
CA ILE A 534 -29.39 -9.06 -17.52
C ILE A 534 -30.85 -9.32 -17.80
N ASN A 535 -31.73 -8.76 -16.98
CA ASN A 535 -33.18 -8.84 -17.18
C ASN A 535 -33.61 -7.80 -18.22
N SER A 536 -33.77 -8.23 -19.45
CA SER A 536 -34.07 -7.33 -20.59
C SER A 536 -35.22 -7.87 -21.48
N GLN A 537 -36.14 -8.65 -20.97
CA GLN A 537 -37.23 -9.24 -21.73
C GLN A 537 -36.73 -9.92 -23.03
N ASP A 538 -35.73 -10.78 -22.90
CA ASP A 538 -35.09 -11.53 -23.99
C ASP A 538 -34.43 -10.67 -25.07
N LYS A 539 -34.18 -9.40 -24.80
CA LYS A 539 -33.36 -8.53 -25.67
C LYS A 539 -31.91 -8.57 -25.24
N LYS A 540 -31.04 -8.88 -26.17
CA LYS A 540 -29.59 -8.75 -25.96
C LYS A 540 -29.21 -7.29 -25.71
N THR A 541 -28.46 -7.05 -24.65
CA THR A 541 -28.00 -5.73 -24.26
C THR A 541 -26.55 -5.51 -24.70
N ASN A 542 -26.05 -4.28 -24.54
CA ASN A 542 -24.63 -3.96 -24.72
C ASN A 542 -23.80 -4.19 -23.45
N ALA A 543 -24.42 -4.77 -22.41
CA ALA A 543 -23.73 -5.12 -21.17
C ALA A 543 -22.61 -6.13 -21.45
N LYS A 544 -21.40 -5.81 -21.02
CA LYS A 544 -20.22 -6.67 -21.20
C LYS A 544 -19.46 -6.83 -19.90
N LEU A 545 -19.36 -8.06 -19.42
CA LEU A 545 -18.46 -8.41 -18.34
C LEU A 545 -17.13 -8.88 -18.94
N ILE A 546 -16.03 -8.27 -18.54
CA ILE A 546 -14.68 -8.64 -18.95
C ILE A 546 -13.96 -9.17 -17.71
N LEU A 547 -13.45 -10.39 -17.80
CA LEU A 547 -12.64 -11.02 -16.78
C LEU A 547 -11.21 -11.13 -17.30
N ASP A 548 -10.26 -10.55 -16.59
CA ASP A 548 -8.84 -10.58 -16.97
C ASP A 548 -7.90 -11.08 -15.85
N GLY A 549 -8.48 -11.48 -14.72
CA GLY A 549 -7.77 -12.20 -13.66
C GLY A 549 -7.80 -13.71 -13.89
N SER A 550 -8.44 -14.44 -12.97
CA SER A 550 -8.64 -15.88 -13.11
C SER A 550 -10.02 -16.33 -12.61
N VAL A 551 -10.50 -17.44 -13.16
CA VAL A 551 -11.65 -18.17 -12.63
C VAL A 551 -11.22 -19.62 -12.42
N ASN A 552 -11.42 -20.17 -11.24
CA ASN A 552 -11.14 -21.56 -10.95
C ASN A 552 -12.29 -22.14 -10.09
N THR A 553 -13.29 -22.64 -10.78
CA THR A 553 -14.45 -23.28 -10.16
C THR A 553 -14.74 -24.62 -10.80
N LYS A 554 -15.45 -25.49 -10.08
CA LYS A 554 -15.98 -26.75 -10.62
C LYS A 554 -17.44 -26.62 -11.05
N ASN A 555 -18.00 -25.42 -10.93
CA ASN A 555 -19.42 -25.14 -11.16
C ASN A 555 -19.60 -24.44 -12.50
N ASP A 556 -20.84 -24.19 -12.83
CA ASP A 556 -21.25 -23.55 -14.06
C ASP A 556 -21.01 -22.04 -14.04
N VAL A 557 -20.86 -21.48 -15.23
CA VAL A 557 -20.93 -20.05 -15.52
C VAL A 557 -22.15 -19.80 -16.39
N GLU A 558 -22.98 -18.81 -16.05
CA GLU A 558 -24.18 -18.46 -16.82
C GLU A 558 -24.14 -17.03 -17.32
N VAL A 559 -24.46 -16.83 -18.59
CA VAL A 559 -24.59 -15.50 -19.20
C VAL A 559 -25.86 -15.41 -19.98
N SER A 560 -26.72 -14.42 -19.66
CA SER A 560 -27.97 -14.20 -20.35
C SER A 560 -28.16 -12.74 -20.75
N ASN A 561 -28.57 -12.51 -22.02
CA ASN A 561 -28.89 -11.20 -22.60
C ASN A 561 -27.71 -10.18 -22.52
N ALA A 562 -26.49 -10.66 -22.49
CA ALA A 562 -25.29 -9.87 -22.23
C ALA A 562 -24.07 -10.46 -22.97
N SER A 563 -22.88 -9.95 -22.68
CA SER A 563 -21.65 -10.46 -23.23
C SER A 563 -20.63 -10.76 -22.14
N LEU A 564 -19.84 -11.81 -22.31
CA LEU A 564 -18.71 -12.17 -21.48
C LEU A 564 -17.42 -12.21 -22.33
N THR A 565 -16.37 -11.60 -21.83
CA THR A 565 -15.03 -11.73 -22.41
C THR A 565 -14.07 -12.27 -21.35
N MET A 566 -13.31 -13.28 -21.70
CA MET A 566 -12.18 -13.79 -20.91
C MET A 566 -10.90 -13.46 -21.64
N GLN A 567 -9.99 -12.78 -20.97
CA GLN A 567 -8.73 -12.31 -21.53
C GLN A 567 -7.59 -12.35 -20.52
N GLY A 568 -6.34 -12.20 -20.97
CA GLY A 568 -5.21 -11.96 -20.11
C GLY A 568 -5.26 -10.55 -19.49
N HIS A 569 -4.40 -10.33 -18.53
CA HIS A 569 -4.31 -9.08 -17.79
C HIS A 569 -3.14 -8.22 -18.26
N ALA A 570 -3.39 -6.96 -18.55
CA ALA A 570 -2.35 -5.95 -18.75
C ALA A 570 -1.66 -5.66 -17.42
N THR A 571 -0.34 -5.93 -17.32
CA THR A 571 0.41 -5.73 -16.08
C THR A 571 0.36 -4.28 -15.63
N GLU A 572 0.01 -4.07 -14.38
CA GLU A 572 0.01 -2.75 -13.76
C GLU A 572 1.44 -2.28 -13.50
N HIS A 573 1.74 -1.05 -13.91
CA HIS A 573 3.01 -0.38 -13.69
C HIS A 573 2.82 0.92 -12.93
N ALA A 574 3.89 1.38 -12.30
CA ALA A 574 3.93 2.70 -11.68
C ALA A 574 3.74 3.79 -12.72
N ILE A 575 2.95 4.80 -12.37
CA ILE A 575 2.72 5.98 -13.19
C ILE A 575 3.62 7.09 -12.68
N PHE A 576 4.40 7.66 -13.58
CA PHE A 576 5.14 8.88 -13.29
C PHE A 576 4.38 10.08 -13.85
N ARG A 577 4.09 11.06 -12.98
CA ARG A 577 3.52 12.34 -13.37
C ARG A 577 4.54 13.43 -13.15
N SER A 578 4.80 14.20 -14.17
CA SER A 578 5.67 15.35 -14.11
C SER A 578 4.94 16.61 -14.57
N THR A 579 5.39 17.75 -14.08
CA THR A 579 4.88 19.04 -14.54
C THR A 579 5.64 19.50 -15.78
N ALA A 580 4.92 19.97 -16.75
CA ALA A 580 5.48 20.55 -17.96
C ALA A 580 4.89 21.94 -18.18
N ASN A 581 5.74 22.90 -18.46
CA ASN A 581 5.32 24.26 -18.78
C ASN A 581 4.88 24.31 -20.23
N HIS A 582 3.71 24.90 -20.48
CA HIS A 582 3.28 25.25 -21.81
C HIS A 582 2.91 26.73 -21.89
N CYS A 583 3.21 27.36 -23.02
CA CYS A 583 2.78 28.71 -23.29
C CYS A 583 1.90 28.68 -24.57
N SER A 584 0.63 29.00 -24.45
CA SER A 584 -0.30 29.05 -25.57
C SER A 584 -0.30 30.37 -26.32
N LEU A 585 0.13 31.44 -25.66
CA LEU A 585 0.40 32.78 -26.20
C LEU A 585 1.52 33.38 -25.35
N VAL A 586 2.23 34.36 -25.87
CA VAL A 586 3.44 34.98 -25.25
C VAL A 586 3.25 35.37 -23.76
N PHE A 587 2.02 35.45 -23.28
CA PHE A 587 1.69 35.84 -21.90
C PHE A 587 0.82 34.84 -21.11
N LEU A 588 0.43 33.73 -21.71
CA LEU A 588 -0.40 32.71 -21.06
C LEU A 588 0.41 31.40 -20.94
N CYS A 589 1.27 31.34 -19.93
CA CYS A 589 1.98 30.15 -19.59
C CYS A 589 1.26 29.42 -18.44
N GLY A 590 1.04 28.12 -18.59
CA GLY A 590 0.49 27.21 -17.60
C GLY A 590 1.42 26.04 -17.36
N THR A 591 1.12 25.27 -16.33
CA THR A 591 1.84 24.04 -15.98
C THR A 591 0.87 22.89 -16.02
N ASP A 592 1.10 21.91 -16.88
CA ASP A 592 0.27 20.71 -16.99
C ASP A 592 0.98 19.49 -16.40
N TRP A 593 0.20 18.55 -15.90
CA TRP A 593 0.70 17.24 -15.50
C TRP A 593 0.81 16.31 -16.70
N VAL A 594 1.99 15.76 -16.91
CA VAL A 594 2.26 14.76 -17.94
C VAL A 594 2.45 13.40 -17.28
N THR A 595 1.70 12.41 -17.72
CA THR A 595 1.87 11.02 -17.28
C THR A 595 2.86 10.34 -18.22
N VAL A 596 3.92 9.78 -17.64
CA VAL A 596 4.92 8.99 -18.35
C VAL A 596 4.84 7.56 -17.82
N LEU A 597 4.40 6.64 -18.68
CA LEU A 597 4.46 5.21 -18.44
C LEU A 597 5.76 4.65 -19.02
N LYS A 598 5.89 3.34 -19.18
CA LYS A 598 7.07 2.71 -19.79
C LYS A 598 7.41 3.39 -21.11
N GLU A 599 8.55 4.04 -21.17
CA GLU A 599 9.00 4.76 -22.32
C GLU A 599 10.46 4.41 -22.61
N THR A 600 10.79 4.38 -23.88
CA THR A 600 12.20 4.49 -24.26
C THR A 600 12.69 5.89 -23.86
N GLU A 601 13.98 6.06 -23.63
CA GLU A 601 14.54 7.36 -23.29
C GLU A 601 14.20 8.43 -24.32
N SER A 602 14.23 8.08 -25.60
CA SER A 602 13.86 8.99 -26.68
C SER A 602 12.39 9.39 -26.62
N SER A 603 11.49 8.45 -26.31
CA SER A 603 10.06 8.74 -26.13
C SER A 603 9.82 9.60 -24.92
N TYR A 604 10.53 9.33 -23.80
CA TYR A 604 10.48 10.14 -22.61
C TYR A 604 10.90 11.58 -22.91
N ASN A 605 12.10 11.77 -23.50
CA ASN A 605 12.60 13.07 -23.86
C ASN A 605 11.70 13.81 -24.85
N LYS A 606 11.13 13.10 -25.82
CA LYS A 606 10.18 13.67 -26.78
C LYS A 606 8.91 14.15 -26.09
N LYS A 607 8.34 13.39 -25.18
CA LYS A 607 7.15 13.79 -24.40
C LYS A 607 7.45 14.95 -23.48
N PHE A 608 8.61 14.94 -22.86
CA PHE A 608 9.01 15.94 -21.89
C PHE A 608 9.34 17.30 -22.54
N ASN A 609 9.92 17.28 -23.73
CA ASN A 609 10.39 18.46 -24.45
C ASN A 609 9.42 18.92 -25.56
N SER A 610 8.42 18.12 -25.93
CA SER A 610 7.40 18.54 -26.89
C SER A 610 6.30 19.32 -26.18
N ASP A 611 5.67 20.23 -26.92
CA ASP A 611 4.49 20.98 -26.48
C ASP A 611 3.36 20.04 -26.07
N HIS A 612 3.33 19.67 -24.90
CA HIS A 612 2.58 18.82 -24.00
C HIS A 612 1.07 18.71 -24.28
N LYS A 613 0.66 18.63 -25.52
CA LYS A 613 -0.72 18.41 -25.96
C LYS A 613 -1.19 16.97 -25.79
N SER A 614 -0.30 16.05 -25.43
CA SER A 614 -0.62 14.63 -25.37
C SER A 614 -0.78 14.11 -23.93
N ASN A 615 -1.45 14.87 -23.11
CA ASN A 615 -1.62 14.59 -21.68
C ASN A 615 -2.28 13.25 -21.35
N ASN A 616 -2.85 12.58 -22.33
CA ASN A 616 -3.62 11.36 -22.16
C ASN A 616 -3.11 10.20 -23.01
N GLN A 617 -1.94 10.30 -23.61
CA GLN A 617 -1.37 9.12 -24.24
C GLN A 617 -0.88 8.17 -23.17
N GLN A 618 -1.76 7.24 -22.83
CA GLN A 618 -1.35 6.00 -22.27
C GLN A 618 -0.39 5.34 -23.21
N THR A 619 0.72 4.93 -22.71
CA THR A 619 1.50 3.93 -23.37
C THR A 619 0.64 2.68 -23.44
N SER A 620 0.61 2.06 -24.59
CA SER A 620 0.02 0.76 -24.75
C SER A 620 0.69 -0.19 -23.74
N PHE A 621 -0.11 -0.99 -23.09
CA PHE A 621 0.37 -2.15 -22.34
C PHE A 621 0.77 -3.21 -23.37
N ASP A 622 1.84 -2.94 -24.11
CA ASP A 622 2.33 -3.85 -25.12
C ASP A 622 2.99 -5.08 -24.50
N GLN A 623 3.10 -6.14 -25.28
CA GLN A 623 3.92 -7.28 -24.90
C GLN A 623 5.35 -6.83 -24.58
N PRO A 624 6.00 -7.35 -23.53
CA PRO A 624 5.65 -8.54 -22.74
C PRO A 624 4.83 -8.29 -21.48
N ASP A 625 4.16 -7.16 -21.33
CA ASP A 625 3.51 -6.69 -20.09
C ASP A 625 2.12 -7.33 -19.83
N TRP A 626 1.75 -8.36 -20.58
CA TRP A 626 0.50 -9.09 -20.38
C TRP A 626 0.73 -10.40 -19.63
N LYS A 627 -0.04 -10.61 -18.57
CA LYS A 627 -0.11 -11.90 -17.86
C LYS A 627 -1.20 -12.76 -18.49
N THR A 628 -0.98 -14.07 -18.54
CA THR A 628 -1.97 -15.00 -19.02
C THR A 628 -3.08 -15.19 -18.00
N GLY A 629 -4.34 -14.96 -18.40
CA GLY A 629 -5.53 -15.31 -17.63
C GLY A 629 -5.81 -16.82 -17.73
N VAL A 630 -6.19 -17.43 -16.62
CA VAL A 630 -6.55 -18.86 -16.57
C VAL A 630 -7.98 -18.99 -16.07
N PHE A 631 -8.84 -19.62 -16.88
CA PHE A 631 -10.26 -19.75 -16.61
C PHE A 631 -10.65 -21.22 -16.68
N LYS A 632 -11.13 -21.76 -15.54
CA LYS A 632 -11.63 -23.14 -15.42
C LYS A 632 -13.00 -23.17 -14.81
N PHE A 633 -13.93 -23.86 -15.47
CA PHE A 633 -15.30 -24.05 -15.04
C PHE A 633 -15.85 -25.37 -15.61
N ASP A 634 -17.03 -25.81 -15.13
CA ASP A 634 -17.67 -27.00 -15.72
C ASP A 634 -18.30 -26.65 -17.06
N THR A 635 -19.40 -25.95 -17.08
CA THR A 635 -20.10 -25.55 -18.31
C THR A 635 -20.46 -24.07 -18.31
N LEU A 636 -20.11 -23.36 -19.38
CA LEU A 636 -20.59 -22.01 -19.67
C LEU A 636 -21.93 -22.09 -20.44
N HIS A 637 -22.99 -21.69 -19.79
CA HIS A 637 -24.32 -21.59 -20.39
C HIS A 637 -24.53 -20.19 -20.96
N LEU A 638 -24.70 -20.11 -22.26
CA LEU A 638 -24.97 -18.87 -22.99
C LEU A 638 -26.43 -18.86 -23.45
N ASN A 639 -27.20 -17.86 -23.08
CA ASN A 639 -28.56 -17.67 -23.52
C ASN A 639 -28.78 -16.26 -24.07
N ASN A 640 -28.97 -16.13 -25.39
CA ASN A 640 -29.04 -14.86 -26.10
C ASN A 640 -27.84 -13.96 -25.73
N ALA A 641 -26.60 -14.52 -25.74
CA ALA A 641 -25.40 -13.92 -25.20
C ALA A 641 -24.22 -14.03 -26.18
N ASP A 642 -23.19 -13.22 -26.01
CA ASP A 642 -21.93 -13.37 -26.73
C ASP A 642 -20.82 -13.76 -25.77
N PHE A 643 -19.95 -14.63 -26.22
CA PHE A 643 -18.74 -15.01 -25.49
C PHE A 643 -17.50 -14.83 -26.36
N SER A 644 -16.48 -14.19 -25.80
CA SER A 644 -15.19 -14.01 -26.47
C SER A 644 -14.04 -14.50 -25.59
N ILE A 645 -13.13 -15.25 -26.20
CA ILE A 645 -11.81 -15.54 -25.64
C ILE A 645 -10.81 -14.65 -26.38
N SER A 646 -10.19 -13.75 -25.65
CA SER A 646 -9.28 -12.76 -26.22
C SER A 646 -7.83 -13.03 -25.80
N ARG A 647 -6.97 -12.07 -26.04
CA ARG A 647 -5.51 -12.13 -25.87
C ARG A 647 -5.08 -12.76 -24.54
N ASN A 648 -4.13 -13.65 -24.61
CA ASN A 648 -3.46 -14.29 -23.46
C ASN A 648 -4.43 -14.95 -22.48
N ALA A 649 -5.48 -15.60 -22.98
CA ALA A 649 -6.43 -16.35 -22.16
C ALA A 649 -6.35 -17.85 -22.40
N ASN A 650 -6.25 -18.63 -21.33
CA ASN A 650 -6.39 -20.07 -21.32
C ASN A 650 -7.72 -20.44 -20.70
N VAL A 651 -8.65 -20.94 -21.48
CA VAL A 651 -10.00 -21.31 -21.04
C VAL A 651 -10.19 -22.80 -21.13
N GLU A 652 -10.65 -23.42 -20.04
CA GLU A 652 -10.94 -24.85 -19.91
C GLU A 652 -12.35 -25.03 -19.35
N GLY A 653 -13.24 -25.68 -20.11
CA GLY A 653 -14.62 -25.95 -19.76
C GLY A 653 -15.49 -26.22 -20.99
N ASN A 654 -16.71 -26.68 -20.78
CA ASN A 654 -17.67 -26.89 -21.87
C ASN A 654 -18.47 -25.60 -22.12
N ILE A 655 -19.00 -25.44 -23.31
CA ILE A 655 -19.88 -24.33 -23.69
C ILE A 655 -21.19 -24.88 -24.22
N SER A 656 -22.30 -24.44 -23.67
CA SER A 656 -23.67 -24.70 -24.16
C SER A 656 -24.28 -23.39 -24.60
N ALA A 657 -24.53 -23.23 -25.90
CA ALA A 657 -24.95 -21.98 -26.48
C ALA A 657 -26.37 -22.06 -27.06
N ASN A 658 -27.26 -21.14 -26.66
CA ASN A 658 -28.58 -20.95 -27.20
C ASN A 658 -28.69 -19.50 -27.73
N LYS A 659 -28.98 -19.33 -29.02
CA LYS A 659 -29.08 -18.01 -29.72
C LYS A 659 -27.91 -17.10 -29.41
N SER A 660 -26.69 -17.63 -29.40
CA SER A 660 -25.51 -16.97 -28.89
C SER A 660 -24.34 -17.05 -29.88
N ALA A 661 -23.38 -16.11 -29.78
CA ALA A 661 -22.20 -16.12 -30.60
C ALA A 661 -20.94 -16.41 -29.74
N ILE A 662 -20.00 -17.17 -30.30
CA ILE A 662 -18.75 -17.53 -29.67
C ILE A 662 -17.60 -17.09 -30.56
N THR A 663 -16.65 -16.34 -30.03
CA THR A 663 -15.44 -15.91 -30.71
C THR A 663 -14.20 -16.40 -29.96
N ILE A 664 -13.40 -17.24 -30.58
CA ILE A 664 -12.11 -17.69 -30.03
C ILE A 664 -11.00 -16.97 -30.76
N GLY A 665 -10.09 -16.33 -30.02
CA GLY A 665 -9.01 -15.53 -30.60
C GLY A 665 -9.50 -14.13 -31.04
N ASP A 666 -10.35 -13.49 -30.25
CA ASP A 666 -10.77 -12.11 -30.47
C ASP A 666 -9.55 -11.19 -30.44
N LYS A 667 -9.41 -10.35 -31.45
CA LYS A 667 -8.28 -9.39 -31.57
C LYS A 667 -8.42 -8.20 -30.61
N ASN A 668 -9.61 -7.99 -30.06
CA ASN A 668 -9.87 -6.90 -29.14
C ASN A 668 -9.56 -7.35 -27.72
N ALA A 669 -8.62 -6.68 -27.07
CA ALA A 669 -8.39 -6.78 -25.65
C ALA A 669 -8.79 -5.46 -24.96
N TYR A 670 -9.23 -5.54 -23.74
CA TYR A 670 -9.77 -4.39 -23.00
C TYR A 670 -8.81 -4.00 -21.89
N ILE A 671 -8.61 -2.70 -21.74
CA ILE A 671 -7.76 -2.10 -20.71
C ILE A 671 -8.57 -1.03 -20.01
N ASP A 672 -8.44 -0.91 -18.72
CA ASP A 672 -9.00 0.19 -17.99
C ASP A 672 -7.94 1.18 -17.46
N ASN A 673 -8.40 2.38 -17.17
CA ASN A 673 -7.60 3.48 -16.66
C ASN A 673 -7.82 3.71 -15.17
N LEU A 674 -7.73 2.67 -14.36
CA LEU A 674 -7.83 2.82 -12.91
C LEU A 674 -6.59 3.46 -12.29
N ALA A 675 -5.49 3.49 -13.02
CA ALA A 675 -4.24 4.06 -12.55
C ALA A 675 -4.40 5.52 -12.11
N GLY A 676 -4.08 5.82 -10.87
CA GLY A 676 -4.08 7.17 -10.29
C GLY A 676 -5.44 7.69 -9.83
N LYS A 677 -6.44 6.85 -9.62
CA LYS A 677 -7.71 7.26 -9.00
C LYS A 677 -7.60 7.32 -7.49
N ASN A 678 -8.10 8.42 -6.96
CA ASN A 678 -7.96 8.80 -5.58
C ASN A 678 -8.96 8.09 -4.68
N ILE A 679 -8.46 7.41 -3.66
CA ILE A 679 -9.24 6.99 -2.51
C ILE A 679 -9.32 8.20 -1.58
N THR A 680 -10.42 8.92 -1.57
CA THR A 680 -10.59 10.03 -0.64
C THR A 680 -11.10 9.54 0.72
N ASN A 681 -10.90 10.32 1.77
CA ASN A 681 -11.44 10.01 3.11
C ASN A 681 -12.98 9.87 3.13
N ASN A 682 -13.67 10.40 2.13
CA ASN A 682 -15.13 10.47 2.04
C ASN A 682 -15.75 9.52 1.01
N GLY A 683 -14.98 8.67 0.35
CA GLY A 683 -15.48 7.75 -0.64
C GLY A 683 -14.56 7.56 -1.84
N PHE A 684 -14.97 6.64 -2.70
CA PHE A 684 -14.31 6.31 -3.95
C PHE A 684 -14.99 7.01 -5.10
N ASP A 685 -14.27 7.78 -5.88
CA ASP A 685 -14.69 8.09 -7.24
C ASP A 685 -14.18 6.95 -8.15
N PHE A 686 -14.95 5.89 -8.20
CA PHE A 686 -14.62 4.70 -8.97
C PHE A 686 -15.25 4.80 -10.37
N LYS A 687 -14.57 5.50 -11.25
CA LYS A 687 -14.96 5.57 -12.65
C LYS A 687 -13.99 4.78 -13.52
N GLN A 688 -14.43 3.64 -14.00
CA GLN A 688 -13.68 2.84 -14.95
C GLN A 688 -13.84 3.44 -16.36
N THR A 689 -12.73 3.72 -17.02
CA THR A 689 -12.70 4.10 -18.43
C THR A 689 -12.04 2.97 -19.21
N ILE A 690 -12.84 2.25 -19.99
CA ILE A 690 -12.38 1.11 -20.75
C ILE A 690 -11.98 1.56 -22.15
N SER A 691 -10.78 1.21 -22.57
CA SER A 691 -10.32 1.35 -23.95
C SER A 691 -10.09 -0.03 -24.56
N THR A 692 -10.27 -0.11 -25.87
CA THR A 692 -9.97 -1.33 -26.63
C THR A 692 -8.57 -1.22 -27.20
N ASN A 693 -7.75 -2.25 -26.99
CA ASN A 693 -6.46 -2.39 -27.62
C ASN A 693 -6.53 -3.50 -28.70
N LEU A 694 -6.19 -3.18 -29.92
CA LEU A 694 -6.01 -4.16 -30.99
C LEU A 694 -4.67 -4.83 -30.77
N SER A 695 -4.69 -6.05 -30.26
CA SER A 695 -3.46 -6.78 -29.95
C SER A 695 -3.59 -8.25 -30.31
N ILE A 696 -2.46 -8.82 -30.72
CA ILE A 696 -2.34 -10.24 -31.02
C ILE A 696 -1.65 -10.90 -29.83
N GLY A 697 -2.27 -11.94 -29.29
CA GLY A 697 -1.72 -12.77 -28.20
C GLY A 697 -2.13 -14.21 -28.39
N GLU A 698 -1.54 -15.08 -27.60
CA GLU A 698 -1.91 -16.49 -27.62
C GLU A 698 -3.24 -16.68 -26.89
N THR A 699 -4.14 -17.49 -27.47
CA THR A 699 -5.38 -17.93 -26.83
C THR A 699 -5.44 -19.44 -26.88
N LYS A 700 -5.94 -20.04 -25.81
CA LYS A 700 -6.14 -21.49 -25.74
C LYS A 700 -7.53 -21.79 -25.21
N PHE A 701 -8.27 -22.64 -25.91
CA PHE A 701 -9.54 -23.21 -25.46
C PHE A 701 -9.43 -24.73 -25.41
N THR A 702 -9.89 -25.32 -24.33
CA THR A 702 -10.00 -26.77 -24.16
C THR A 702 -11.37 -27.11 -23.63
N GLY A 703 -12.16 -27.85 -24.41
CA GLY A 703 -13.53 -28.27 -24.05
C GLY A 703 -14.38 -28.55 -25.26
N GLY A 704 -15.62 -28.93 -25.04
CA GLY A 704 -16.66 -29.14 -26.06
C GLY A 704 -17.54 -27.91 -26.25
N ILE A 705 -18.12 -27.74 -27.45
CA ILE A 705 -19.10 -26.71 -27.75
C ILE A 705 -20.37 -27.41 -28.25
N THR A 706 -21.51 -27.14 -27.59
CA THR A 706 -22.82 -27.60 -28.01
C THR A 706 -23.69 -26.36 -28.31
N ALA A 707 -24.20 -26.30 -29.54
CA ALA A 707 -25.12 -25.24 -29.95
C ALA A 707 -26.55 -25.74 -30.01
N HIS A 708 -27.48 -24.93 -29.51
CA HIS A 708 -28.93 -25.14 -29.59
C HIS A 708 -29.57 -23.99 -30.38
N ASN A 709 -30.49 -24.33 -31.26
CA ASN A 709 -31.22 -23.36 -32.10
C ASN A 709 -32.45 -22.81 -31.39
#